data_1867aa3fac34fab4dc054452e42ac6fe
#
_entry.id   1867aa3fac34fab4dc054452e42ac6fe
#
_cell.length_a   1.000
_cell.length_b   1.000
_cell.length_c   1.000
_cell.angle_alpha   90.00
_cell.angle_beta   90.00
_cell.angle_gamma   90.00
#
_symmetry.space_group_name_H-M   'P 1'
#
loop_
_entity.id
_entity.type
_entity.pdbx_description
1 polymer ?
#
loop_
_entity_poly.entity_id
_entity_poly.type
_entity_poly.pdbx_seq_one_letter_code
_entity_poly.pdbx_strand_id
1 'polypeptide(L)'
;MDAEMTDIEYHLSDDEPKIIVDQCEEEDYFEDHYLPDEHDNVRIGDDSTFESDDTPPLYRQSIITTGEAVRKLMTFCIKSNFDKQKVVTMMRLIKSILPTPNKLPTTFKQILKIFGKTPSFVTKFYCNNCLTLTTKHNSQHYCSNSACTLSESQLSKRQLTEIVTMNIRQKLQSIIRRNFSFFSGHEELFPAFDIPSGIRYQSTTKRTTHPITLNIHADGAPLIRSTKSALWPCFGSIVELPPPVREYQSNILTLGLWVSCIKPDVNLFLENIIEQLIELSENGTTIFVNDYEFKINVNTQMFVSDLPAKSLFMKTINFNGYYTCTNCITEGTLYNKQIIYPYEKNNYQIRTHEQFVTTAKEVEAKITSGSGRCTSILGIKGLSSLLKVLRYPHDVVYDYMHLICLNHVPTLVRHFTEVLSKNDLEKIDTILSNIRLPHDVNVKYNYSIQSINNWKAKNNRLFILHLALPILAPYLPTLHISHFAIYCLFVTIVHCPKTREEIELSKKLIHYYCETSSKVYGLQIELYSLHAHLHLPVQVLNHGGLAFTSSFCFESAIRHIKNKSHGTKNLGSQIGYWCDIDTIIPCKEFKLPSPLLVNEINLDSHLLNAYRDILVKQLHELQHDITMIKLYLRFKDKFLTYHSFLYSKRYTCMSYLISYNDNHQQIHYGNIILFYALDSVRYLLIQQYHRAEVKISDSLEIPDELKDTIDLFYPICFLSDTYVIIPASRIVNKCVSVPFQQYQCISERRVKCEHD
;
A
#
# COMPACT_ATOMS: atom_id res chain seq x y z
N MET A 1 33.06 -46.54 -21.02
CA MET A 1 33.72 -45.35 -21.59
C MET A 1 33.12 -44.19 -20.83
N ASP A 2 33.77 -43.90 -19.72
CA ASP A 2 33.38 -42.88 -18.76
C ASP A 2 33.86 -41.52 -19.27
N ALA A 3 32.95 -40.59 -19.39
CA ALA A 3 33.27 -39.20 -19.69
C ALA A 3 33.28 -38.44 -18.35
N GLU A 4 34.48 -38.13 -17.87
CA GLU A 4 34.74 -37.27 -16.76
C GLU A 4 34.15 -35.86 -17.01
N MET A 5 33.18 -35.48 -16.18
CA MET A 5 32.73 -34.09 -16.08
C MET A 5 33.71 -33.32 -15.18
N THR A 6 34.55 -32.52 -15.82
CA THR A 6 35.41 -31.56 -15.10
C THR A 6 34.57 -30.44 -14.51
N ASP A 7 34.54 -30.37 -13.17
CA ASP A 7 34.01 -29.26 -12.40
C ASP A 7 34.82 -27.98 -12.67
N ILE A 8 34.20 -26.99 -13.29
CA ILE A 8 34.75 -25.65 -13.42
C ILE A 8 34.39 -24.87 -12.16
N GLU A 9 35.38 -24.69 -11.27
CA GLU A 9 35.29 -23.80 -10.13
C GLU A 9 35.19 -22.36 -10.60
N TYR A 10 34.03 -21.71 -10.41
CA TYR A 10 33.92 -20.26 -10.45
C TYR A 10 34.00 -19.71 -9.02
N HIS A 11 35.14 -19.09 -8.71
CA HIS A 11 35.24 -18.13 -7.63
C HIS A 11 34.35 -16.93 -7.99
N LEU A 12 33.15 -16.89 -7.42
CA LEU A 12 32.35 -15.69 -7.38
C LEU A 12 32.95 -14.82 -6.25
N SER A 13 33.69 -13.77 -6.67
CA SER A 13 33.99 -12.64 -5.78
C SER A 13 32.66 -12.04 -5.31
N ASP A 14 32.60 -11.65 -4.03
CA ASP A 14 31.47 -10.95 -3.40
C ASP A 14 31.25 -9.51 -3.94
N ASP A 15 31.67 -9.23 -5.16
CA ASP A 15 31.35 -8.02 -5.88
C ASP A 15 29.92 -8.15 -6.45
N GLU A 16 28.93 -7.73 -5.66
CA GLU A 16 27.60 -7.42 -6.16
C GLU A 16 27.76 -6.51 -7.38
N PRO A 17 27.13 -6.82 -8.54
CA PRO A 17 27.03 -5.83 -9.59
C PRO A 17 26.26 -4.66 -8.98
N LYS A 18 26.93 -3.54 -8.81
CA LYS A 18 26.33 -2.26 -8.46
C LYS A 18 25.29 -1.99 -9.56
N ILE A 19 24.03 -2.33 -9.29
CA ILE A 19 22.95 -1.60 -9.90
C ILE A 19 23.19 -0.18 -9.41
N ILE A 20 23.65 0.66 -10.32
CA ILE A 20 23.69 2.10 -10.12
C ILE A 20 22.21 2.49 -10.07
N VAL A 21 21.60 2.35 -8.90
CA VAL A 21 20.54 3.21 -8.49
C VAL A 21 21.26 4.53 -8.25
N ASP A 22 21.35 5.34 -9.29
CA ASP A 22 21.75 6.73 -9.14
C ASP A 22 20.84 7.26 -8.03
N GLN A 23 21.47 7.53 -6.89
CA GLN A 23 20.84 8.14 -5.76
C GLN A 23 20.53 9.57 -6.20
N CYS A 24 19.33 9.77 -6.79
CA CYS A 24 18.75 11.09 -6.84
C CYS A 24 18.73 11.58 -5.39
N GLU A 25 19.47 12.63 -5.13
CA GLU A 25 19.34 13.40 -3.91
C GLU A 25 17.87 13.76 -3.79
N GLU A 26 17.19 13.09 -2.86
CA GLU A 26 15.87 13.55 -2.41
C GLU A 26 16.14 14.89 -1.71
N GLU A 27 16.02 15.98 -2.45
CA GLU A 27 15.70 17.25 -1.83
C GLU A 27 14.38 17.04 -1.12
N ASP A 28 14.45 17.12 0.22
CA ASP A 28 13.32 17.09 1.15
C ASP A 28 12.35 18.24 0.83
N TYR A 29 11.53 18.07 -0.20
CA TYR A 29 10.25 18.77 -0.24
C TYR A 29 9.31 18.00 0.67
N PHE A 30 9.21 18.49 1.92
CA PHE A 30 8.11 18.20 2.82
C PHE A 30 6.79 18.56 2.13
N GLU A 31 6.18 17.61 1.45
CA GLU A 31 4.75 17.65 1.18
C GLU A 31 4.09 16.63 2.11
N ASP A 32 3.68 17.13 3.27
CA ASP A 32 2.69 16.52 4.16
C ASP A 32 1.36 16.40 3.41
N HIS A 33 1.09 15.24 2.81
CA HIS A 33 -0.22 15.00 2.19
C HIS A 33 -0.74 13.61 2.45
N TYR A 34 -1.26 13.43 3.67
CA TYR A 34 -2.43 12.62 3.98
C TYR A 34 -3.00 13.05 5.35
N LEU A 35 -3.26 14.34 5.43
CA LEU A 35 -4.29 14.85 6.32
C LEU A 35 -5.47 15.22 5.41
N PRO A 36 -6.73 14.91 5.77
CA PRO A 36 -7.87 15.60 5.16
C PRO A 36 -7.58 17.09 5.31
N ASP A 37 -7.79 17.88 4.22
CA ASP A 37 -7.50 19.31 4.15
C ASP A 37 -7.86 19.99 5.49
N GLU A 38 -6.87 20.33 6.33
CA GLU A 38 -7.06 20.99 7.64
C GLU A 38 -7.58 22.43 7.48
N HIS A 39 -7.71 22.92 6.25
CA HIS A 39 -8.30 24.22 5.96
C HIS A 39 -9.81 24.21 5.69
N ASP A 40 -10.43 23.05 5.54
CA ASP A 40 -11.86 22.96 5.74
C ASP A 40 -12.10 22.80 7.25
N ASN A 41 -12.45 23.88 7.92
CA ASN A 41 -13.05 23.87 9.25
C ASN A 41 -14.28 22.94 9.22
N VAL A 42 -14.07 21.64 9.24
CA VAL A 42 -15.06 20.71 9.73
C VAL A 42 -15.18 21.06 11.20
N ARG A 43 -16.17 21.85 11.55
CA ARG A 43 -16.72 21.83 12.90
C ARG A 43 -17.03 20.36 13.16
N ILE A 44 -16.11 19.69 13.84
CA ILE A 44 -16.36 18.38 14.42
C ILE A 44 -17.55 18.62 15.31
N GLY A 45 -18.72 18.12 14.89
CA GLY A 45 -19.92 18.20 15.69
C GLY A 45 -19.59 17.67 17.07
N ASP A 46 -19.89 18.45 18.06
CA ASP A 46 -19.59 18.24 19.47
C ASP A 46 -20.58 17.23 20.08
N ASP A 47 -20.76 16.06 19.44
CA ASP A 47 -21.57 14.98 19.98
C ASP A 47 -20.81 13.67 19.93
N SER A 48 -19.81 13.54 20.81
CA SER A 48 -19.16 12.26 21.06
C SER A 48 -19.21 11.97 22.55
N THR A 49 -20.05 11.01 22.92
CA THR A 49 -19.95 10.29 24.18
C THR A 49 -18.55 9.69 24.31
N PHE A 50 -17.69 10.40 25.05
CA PHE A 50 -16.44 9.85 25.54
C PHE A 50 -16.75 8.79 26.61
N GLU A 51 -15.97 7.71 26.69
CA GLU A 51 -15.67 7.13 28.00
C GLU A 51 -15.29 8.33 28.88
N SER A 52 -15.99 8.51 29.96
CA SER A 52 -15.80 9.63 30.86
C SER A 52 -14.32 9.78 31.18
N ASP A 53 -13.73 10.87 30.71
CA ASP A 53 -12.35 11.19 31.08
C ASP A 53 -12.42 11.62 32.54
N ASP A 54 -12.25 10.68 33.45
CA ASP A 54 -12.32 10.92 34.91
C ASP A 54 -11.20 11.84 35.42
N THR A 55 -10.41 12.40 34.50
CA THR A 55 -9.41 13.39 34.90
C THR A 55 -10.06 14.74 35.24
N PRO A 56 -9.56 15.43 36.24
CA PRO A 56 -10.15 16.68 36.66
C PRO A 56 -9.99 17.77 35.59
N PRO A 57 -10.83 18.83 35.66
CA PRO A 57 -10.68 20.01 34.80
C PRO A 57 -9.25 20.54 34.80
N LEU A 58 -8.77 21.05 33.65
CA LEU A 58 -7.40 21.53 33.45
C LEU A 58 -7.05 22.66 34.41
N TYR A 59 -8.03 23.56 34.67
CA TYR A 59 -8.04 24.60 35.73
C TYR A 59 -9.49 24.86 36.13
N ARG A 60 -9.71 25.65 37.20
CA ARG A 60 -11.00 25.78 37.90
C ARG A 60 -12.21 26.10 36.99
N GLN A 61 -12.00 26.85 35.89
CA GLN A 61 -13.05 27.26 34.95
C GLN A 61 -12.91 26.60 33.57
N SER A 62 -12.04 25.60 33.46
CA SER A 62 -11.79 24.90 32.19
C SER A 62 -12.99 24.01 31.82
N ILE A 63 -13.44 24.15 30.58
CA ILE A 63 -14.47 23.27 29.98
C ILE A 63 -13.85 21.94 29.50
N ILE A 64 -12.51 21.86 29.42
CA ILE A 64 -11.80 20.63 29.02
C ILE A 64 -11.09 20.01 30.21
N THR A 65 -11.02 18.67 30.22
CA THR A 65 -10.30 17.92 31.25
C THR A 65 -8.79 17.97 31.04
N THR A 66 -8.02 17.61 32.07
CA THR A 66 -6.58 17.50 31.97
C THR A 66 -6.17 16.43 30.93
N GLY A 67 -6.87 15.30 30.90
CA GLY A 67 -6.61 14.20 29.95
C GLY A 67 -6.87 14.62 28.50
N GLU A 68 -7.99 15.32 28.26
CA GLU A 68 -8.31 15.83 26.93
C GLU A 68 -7.26 16.84 26.43
N ALA A 69 -6.86 17.79 27.29
CA ALA A 69 -5.81 18.75 26.93
C ALA A 69 -4.49 18.07 26.60
N VAL A 70 -4.06 17.12 27.43
CA VAL A 70 -2.83 16.36 27.22
C VAL A 70 -2.91 15.54 25.93
N ARG A 71 -4.06 14.94 25.65
CA ARG A 71 -4.28 14.15 24.43
C ARG A 71 -4.14 15.00 23.17
N LYS A 72 -4.80 16.17 23.13
CA LYS A 72 -4.69 17.14 22.02
C LYS A 72 -3.23 17.59 21.81
N LEU A 73 -2.54 17.95 22.88
CA LEU A 73 -1.14 18.39 22.81
C LEU A 73 -0.18 17.28 22.39
N MET A 74 -0.35 16.08 22.91
CA MET A 74 0.47 14.94 22.52
C MET A 74 0.25 14.54 21.05
N THR A 75 -1.00 14.57 20.57
CA THR A 75 -1.30 14.34 19.15
C THR A 75 -0.57 15.34 18.26
N PHE A 76 -0.57 16.62 18.62
CA PHE A 76 0.20 17.65 17.92
C PHE A 76 1.70 17.36 17.96
N CYS A 77 2.27 17.04 19.13
CA CYS A 77 3.69 16.75 19.28
C CYS A 77 4.15 15.58 18.40
N ILE A 78 3.33 14.51 18.32
CA ILE A 78 3.64 13.32 17.54
C ILE A 78 3.57 13.65 16.05
N LYS A 79 2.50 14.33 15.60
CA LYS A 79 2.37 14.79 14.21
C LYS A 79 3.53 15.71 13.80
N SER A 80 3.98 16.57 14.70
CA SER A 80 5.12 17.49 14.49
C SER A 80 6.49 16.85 14.77
N ASN A 81 6.55 15.54 14.99
CA ASN A 81 7.77 14.79 15.24
C ASN A 81 8.66 15.34 16.36
N PHE A 82 8.06 15.72 17.50
CA PHE A 82 8.79 16.22 18.65
C PHE A 82 9.47 15.10 19.42
N ASP A 83 10.72 15.31 19.82
CA ASP A 83 11.40 14.45 20.79
C ASP A 83 10.87 14.69 22.23
N LYS A 84 11.23 13.80 23.16
CA LYS A 84 10.79 13.89 24.56
C LYS A 84 11.08 15.23 25.20
N GLN A 85 12.23 15.85 24.89
CA GLN A 85 12.63 17.12 25.49
C GLN A 85 11.78 18.27 24.94
N LYS A 86 11.54 18.31 23.64
CA LYS A 86 10.65 19.29 23.02
C LYS A 86 9.24 19.18 23.55
N VAL A 87 8.68 17.95 23.70
CA VAL A 87 7.36 17.72 24.32
C VAL A 87 7.31 18.33 25.72
N VAL A 88 8.27 18.02 26.57
CA VAL A 88 8.31 18.55 27.95
C VAL A 88 8.46 20.07 27.96
N THR A 89 9.30 20.62 27.08
CA THR A 89 9.50 22.07 26.96
C THR A 89 8.20 22.76 26.53
N MET A 90 7.50 22.21 25.54
CA MET A 90 6.20 22.73 25.09
C MET A 90 5.14 22.65 26.20
N MET A 91 5.05 21.53 26.92
CA MET A 91 4.11 21.40 28.05
C MET A 91 4.39 22.45 29.14
N ARG A 92 5.66 22.73 29.46
CA ARG A 92 6.05 23.75 30.40
C ARG A 92 5.68 25.15 29.91
N LEU A 93 5.93 25.45 28.63
CA LEU A 93 5.54 26.72 28.02
C LEU A 93 4.01 26.93 28.12
N ILE A 94 3.24 25.98 27.67
CA ILE A 94 1.76 26.07 27.72
C ILE A 94 1.27 26.19 29.16
N LYS A 95 1.86 25.41 30.10
CA LYS A 95 1.54 25.53 31.51
C LYS A 95 1.74 26.95 32.07
N SER A 96 2.78 27.64 31.59
CA SER A 96 3.11 28.99 32.09
C SER A 96 2.13 30.09 31.60
N ILE A 97 1.44 29.85 30.47
CA ILE A 97 0.46 30.79 29.90
C ILE A 97 -0.99 30.48 30.29
N LEU A 98 -1.24 29.31 30.87
CA LEU A 98 -2.57 28.93 31.37
C LEU A 98 -2.88 29.59 32.72
N PRO A 99 -4.18 29.83 33.06
CA PRO A 99 -4.57 30.28 34.38
C PRO A 99 -4.00 29.39 35.49
N THR A 100 -3.55 30.00 36.57
CA THR A 100 -3.00 29.32 37.76
C THR A 100 -4.00 29.27 38.90
N PRO A 101 -4.14 28.14 39.61
CA PRO A 101 -3.42 26.87 39.44
C PRO A 101 -4.00 26.02 38.28
N ASN A 102 -3.12 25.39 37.51
CA ASN A 102 -3.53 24.44 36.48
C ASN A 102 -2.84 23.07 36.65
N LYS A 103 -3.46 22.02 36.11
CA LYS A 103 -3.05 20.60 36.26
C LYS A 103 -2.28 20.06 35.08
N LEU A 104 -1.84 20.90 34.12
CA LEU A 104 -1.07 20.43 32.97
C LEU A 104 0.25 19.76 33.43
N PRO A 105 0.55 18.53 33.03
CA PRO A 105 1.77 17.84 33.41
C PRO A 105 3.01 18.48 32.77
N THR A 106 4.15 18.42 33.50
CA THR A 106 5.44 18.97 33.04
C THR A 106 6.53 17.92 32.88
N THR A 107 6.21 16.64 33.08
CA THR A 107 7.13 15.52 32.91
C THR A 107 6.49 14.42 32.08
N PHE A 108 7.31 13.71 31.32
CA PHE A 108 6.82 12.61 30.47
C PHE A 108 6.18 11.48 31.32
N LYS A 109 6.68 11.23 32.51
CA LYS A 109 6.12 10.25 33.45
C LYS A 109 4.68 10.60 33.87
N GLN A 110 4.43 11.89 34.13
CA GLN A 110 3.07 12.37 34.45
C GLN A 110 2.14 12.28 33.25
N ILE A 111 2.64 12.56 32.03
CA ILE A 111 1.88 12.43 30.79
C ILE A 111 1.42 10.97 30.61
N LEU A 112 2.34 10.01 30.71
CA LEU A 112 2.02 8.59 30.57
C LEU A 112 1.05 8.10 31.65
N LYS A 113 1.17 8.61 32.88
CA LYS A 113 0.25 8.27 33.98
C LYS A 113 -1.21 8.65 33.66
N ILE A 114 -1.43 9.78 32.95
CA ILE A 114 -2.77 10.22 32.54
C ILE A 114 -3.41 9.21 31.59
N PHE A 115 -2.61 8.59 30.72
CA PHE A 115 -3.10 7.55 29.79
C PHE A 115 -3.27 6.17 30.43
N GLY A 116 -2.90 6.00 31.71
CA GLY A 116 -3.03 4.74 32.43
C GLY A 116 -2.21 3.57 31.88
N LYS A 117 -1.24 3.85 31.03
CA LYS A 117 -0.45 2.80 30.35
C LYS A 117 1.06 3.09 30.42
N THR A 118 1.83 2.01 30.47
CA THR A 118 3.29 2.03 30.30
C THR A 118 3.64 1.43 28.94
N PRO A 119 4.68 1.94 28.26
CA PRO A 119 5.19 1.33 27.05
C PRO A 119 5.49 -0.15 27.26
N SER A 120 5.03 -0.99 26.34
CA SER A 120 5.09 -2.45 26.43
C SER A 120 5.83 -3.05 25.24
N PHE A 121 7.13 -2.85 25.20
CA PHE A 121 8.03 -3.51 24.25
C PHE A 121 9.29 -3.97 24.95
N VAL A 122 9.96 -4.94 24.36
CA VAL A 122 11.21 -5.50 24.87
C VAL A 122 12.32 -5.19 23.87
N THR A 123 13.45 -4.68 24.36
CA THR A 123 14.65 -4.51 23.53
C THR A 123 15.73 -5.45 24.03
N LYS A 124 16.29 -6.23 23.11
CA LYS A 124 17.44 -7.09 23.33
C LYS A 124 18.60 -6.63 22.45
N PHE A 125 19.82 -6.73 22.95
CA PHE A 125 21.05 -6.37 22.24
C PHE A 125 21.89 -7.60 21.99
N TYR A 126 22.36 -7.76 20.76
CA TYR A 126 23.15 -8.90 20.32
C TYR A 126 24.48 -8.46 19.74
N CYS A 127 25.50 -9.29 19.88
CA CYS A 127 26.78 -9.10 19.23
C CYS A 127 26.65 -9.41 17.73
N ASN A 128 27.07 -8.49 16.85
CA ASN A 128 26.99 -8.69 15.40
C ASN A 128 27.85 -9.83 14.87
N ASN A 129 28.93 -10.18 15.60
CA ASN A 129 29.85 -11.21 15.15
C ASN A 129 29.34 -12.64 15.41
N CYS A 130 28.65 -12.88 16.52
CA CYS A 130 28.21 -14.23 16.89
C CYS A 130 26.69 -14.33 17.16
N LEU A 131 25.96 -13.25 17.08
CA LEU A 131 24.52 -13.15 17.33
C LEU A 131 24.09 -13.65 18.73
N THR A 132 25.00 -13.66 19.68
CA THR A 132 24.69 -14.00 21.07
C THR A 132 24.24 -12.77 21.83
N LEU A 133 23.29 -12.95 22.75
CA LEU A 133 22.77 -11.90 23.63
C LEU A 133 23.92 -11.26 24.42
N THR A 134 23.97 -9.94 24.48
CA THR A 134 25.04 -9.22 25.20
C THR A 134 24.73 -9.09 26.70
N THR A 135 25.78 -9.02 27.52
CA THR A 135 25.70 -8.58 28.91
C THR A 135 25.91 -7.07 29.01
N LYS A 136 25.27 -6.42 29.99
CA LYS A 136 25.37 -4.97 30.18
C LYS A 136 26.02 -4.64 31.53
N HIS A 137 27.12 -3.91 31.48
CA HIS A 137 27.82 -3.36 32.64
C HIS A 137 28.05 -1.87 32.47
N ASN A 138 27.72 -1.03 33.45
CA ASN A 138 27.94 0.43 33.44
C ASN A 138 27.39 1.09 32.15
N SER A 139 26.22 0.71 31.70
CA SER A 139 25.60 1.19 30.45
C SER A 139 26.32 0.80 29.14
N GLN A 140 27.31 -0.07 29.21
CA GLN A 140 28.05 -0.62 28.09
C GLN A 140 27.68 -2.09 27.83
N HIS A 141 27.79 -2.53 26.60
CA HIS A 141 27.48 -3.89 26.18
C HIS A 141 28.76 -4.68 25.90
N TYR A 142 28.76 -5.93 26.32
CA TYR A 142 29.88 -6.88 26.16
C TYR A 142 29.34 -8.18 25.54
N CYS A 143 30.15 -8.83 24.71
CA CYS A 143 29.79 -10.13 24.17
C CYS A 143 29.88 -11.21 25.26
N SER A 144 28.83 -11.96 25.47
CA SER A 144 28.79 -13.04 26.48
C SER A 144 29.35 -14.38 25.98
N ASN A 145 29.66 -14.50 24.69
CA ASN A 145 30.17 -15.73 24.09
C ASN A 145 31.69 -15.78 24.17
N SER A 146 32.23 -16.67 24.98
CA SER A 146 33.68 -16.85 25.18
C SER A 146 34.43 -17.27 23.91
N ALA A 147 33.77 -17.93 22.98
CA ALA A 147 34.32 -18.33 21.68
C ALA A 147 34.30 -17.22 20.62
N CYS A 148 33.70 -16.06 20.93
CA CYS A 148 33.64 -14.93 19.99
C CYS A 148 34.95 -14.13 20.01
N THR A 149 35.39 -13.70 18.84
CA THR A 149 36.60 -12.81 18.72
C THR A 149 36.40 -11.46 19.41
N LEU A 150 35.16 -11.07 19.75
CA LEU A 150 34.81 -9.86 20.51
C LEU A 150 34.45 -10.18 21.97
N SER A 151 34.79 -11.38 22.46
CA SER A 151 34.53 -11.76 23.85
C SER A 151 35.18 -10.77 24.81
N GLU A 152 34.47 -10.46 25.90
CA GLU A 152 34.90 -9.54 26.96
C GLU A 152 35.26 -8.10 26.52
N SER A 153 35.21 -7.81 25.20
CA SER A 153 35.45 -6.47 24.69
C SER A 153 34.17 -5.62 24.80
N GLN A 154 34.38 -4.32 25.07
CA GLN A 154 33.30 -3.35 24.98
C GLN A 154 32.85 -3.22 23.51
N LEU A 155 31.58 -3.51 23.24
CA LEU A 155 31.03 -3.45 21.90
C LEU A 155 30.67 -2.01 21.50
N SER A 156 31.18 -1.59 20.35
CA SER A 156 30.81 -0.34 19.69
C SER A 156 29.40 -0.43 19.12
N LYS A 157 28.75 0.71 18.79
CA LYS A 157 27.44 0.74 18.16
C LYS A 157 27.36 -0.06 16.86
N ARG A 158 28.45 -0.14 16.09
CA ARG A 158 28.50 -0.90 14.83
C ARG A 158 28.58 -2.41 15.06
N GLN A 159 28.96 -2.84 16.27
CA GLN A 159 29.06 -4.25 16.65
C GLN A 159 27.83 -4.75 17.40
N LEU A 160 26.78 -3.90 17.51
CA LEU A 160 25.54 -4.23 18.18
C LEU A 160 24.38 -4.30 17.21
N THR A 161 23.54 -5.31 17.42
CA THR A 161 22.20 -5.41 16.85
C THR A 161 21.16 -5.14 17.94
N GLU A 162 20.24 -4.21 17.69
CA GLU A 162 19.06 -4.01 18.52
C GLU A 162 17.88 -4.77 17.93
N ILE A 163 17.27 -5.69 18.70
CA ILE A 163 16.00 -6.31 18.36
C ILE A 163 14.94 -5.78 19.32
N VAL A 164 13.94 -5.11 18.76
CA VAL A 164 12.78 -4.60 19.51
C VAL A 164 11.58 -5.45 19.16
N THR A 165 10.96 -6.05 20.18
CA THR A 165 9.73 -6.81 20.01
C THR A 165 8.59 -6.10 20.70
N MET A 166 7.50 -5.85 19.97
CA MET A 166 6.32 -5.16 20.45
C MET A 166 5.34 -6.15 21.08
N ASN A 167 4.47 -5.67 21.96
CA ASN A 167 3.36 -6.48 22.49
C ASN A 167 2.20 -6.47 21.47
N ILE A 168 2.13 -7.53 20.64
CA ILE A 168 1.17 -7.65 19.55
C ILE A 168 -0.26 -7.69 20.08
N ARG A 169 -0.51 -8.43 21.15
CA ARG A 169 -1.84 -8.55 21.80
C ARG A 169 -2.40 -7.16 22.16
N GLN A 170 -1.62 -6.36 22.87
CA GLN A 170 -2.05 -5.05 23.34
C GLN A 170 -2.32 -4.08 22.17
N LYS A 171 -1.47 -4.12 21.13
CA LYS A 171 -1.67 -3.29 19.93
C LYS A 171 -2.93 -3.67 19.18
N LEU A 172 -3.16 -4.96 18.96
CA LEU A 172 -4.38 -5.47 18.33
C LEU A 172 -5.63 -5.03 19.08
N GLN A 173 -5.67 -5.25 20.41
CA GLN A 173 -6.79 -4.83 21.26
C GLN A 173 -7.08 -3.33 21.11
N SER A 174 -6.04 -2.48 21.06
CA SER A 174 -6.18 -1.04 20.90
C SER A 174 -6.75 -0.65 19.53
N ILE A 175 -6.26 -1.26 18.45
CA ILE A 175 -6.72 -0.97 17.09
C ILE A 175 -8.16 -1.45 16.89
N ILE A 176 -8.50 -2.64 17.36
CA ILE A 176 -9.84 -3.21 17.20
C ILE A 176 -10.87 -2.38 17.98
N ARG A 177 -10.58 -2.00 19.25
CA ARG A 177 -11.48 -1.13 20.02
C ARG A 177 -11.79 0.17 19.28
N ARG A 178 -10.76 0.82 18.74
CA ARG A 178 -10.90 2.10 18.03
C ARG A 178 -11.72 1.99 16.75
N ASN A 179 -11.66 0.85 16.09
CA ASN A 179 -12.30 0.60 14.79
C ASN A 179 -13.46 -0.40 14.91
N PHE A 180 -14.01 -0.61 16.11
CA PHE A 180 -14.96 -1.69 16.36
C PHE A 180 -16.19 -1.64 15.47
N SER A 181 -16.66 -0.44 15.15
CA SER A 181 -17.80 -0.25 14.24
C SER A 181 -17.63 -0.90 12.86
N PHE A 182 -16.39 -1.09 12.38
CA PHE A 182 -16.14 -1.71 11.07
C PHE A 182 -16.21 -3.25 11.08
N PHE A 183 -16.18 -3.88 12.25
CA PHE A 183 -16.21 -5.34 12.34
C PHE A 183 -17.64 -5.93 12.28
N SER A 184 -18.65 -5.11 12.19
CA SER A 184 -20.04 -5.54 12.08
C SER A 184 -20.85 -4.67 11.10
N GLY A 185 -21.40 -5.26 10.04
CA GLY A 185 -22.41 -4.63 9.21
C GLY A 185 -21.93 -3.61 8.16
N HIS A 186 -20.67 -3.68 7.74
CA HIS A 186 -20.10 -2.76 6.73
C HIS A 186 -19.46 -3.48 5.54
N GLU A 187 -20.05 -4.59 5.10
CA GLU A 187 -19.56 -5.35 3.95
C GLU A 187 -19.49 -4.51 2.66
N GLU A 188 -20.37 -3.51 2.54
CA GLU A 188 -20.42 -2.61 1.39
C GLU A 188 -19.20 -1.65 1.27
N LEU A 189 -18.32 -1.61 2.29
CA LEU A 189 -17.09 -0.83 2.26
C LEU A 189 -15.93 -1.58 1.60
N PHE A 190 -16.04 -2.89 1.49
CA PHE A 190 -15.02 -3.71 0.86
C PHE A 190 -15.21 -3.73 -0.65
N PRO A 191 -14.16 -3.50 -1.45
CA PRO A 191 -14.20 -3.72 -2.89
C PRO A 191 -14.55 -5.18 -3.23
N ALA A 192 -15.12 -5.41 -4.42
CA ALA A 192 -15.66 -6.72 -4.83
C ALA A 192 -14.64 -7.87 -4.71
N PHE A 193 -13.37 -7.61 -5.00
CA PHE A 193 -12.27 -8.58 -4.90
C PHE A 193 -11.16 -8.13 -3.94
N ASP A 194 -11.54 -7.55 -2.80
CA ASP A 194 -10.61 -7.34 -1.70
C ASP A 194 -10.23 -8.69 -1.04
N ILE A 195 -9.23 -8.69 -0.18
CA ILE A 195 -8.66 -9.88 0.49
C ILE A 195 -9.73 -10.81 1.09
N PRO A 196 -10.81 -10.31 1.74
CA PRO A 196 -11.86 -11.18 2.27
C PRO A 196 -12.58 -12.03 1.23
N SER A 197 -12.55 -11.65 -0.05
CA SER A 197 -13.13 -12.44 -1.15
C SER A 197 -12.22 -13.59 -1.62
N GLY A 198 -10.93 -13.57 -1.25
CA GLY A 198 -9.94 -14.56 -1.65
C GLY A 198 -10.19 -15.94 -1.04
N ILE A 199 -9.91 -16.99 -1.82
CA ILE A 199 -10.14 -18.39 -1.40
C ILE A 199 -9.41 -18.72 -0.10
N ARG A 200 -8.19 -18.20 0.08
CA ARG A 200 -7.39 -18.44 1.29
C ARG A 200 -8.06 -17.85 2.53
N TYR A 201 -8.47 -16.61 2.49
CA TYR A 201 -9.18 -15.98 3.60
C TYR A 201 -10.45 -16.74 3.94
N GLN A 202 -11.30 -17.03 2.95
CA GLN A 202 -12.54 -17.75 3.15
C GLN A 202 -12.35 -19.15 3.73
N SER A 203 -11.30 -19.87 3.31
CA SER A 203 -11.00 -21.20 3.84
C SER A 203 -10.51 -21.19 5.28
N THR A 204 -9.77 -20.14 5.67
CA THR A 204 -9.17 -20.02 7.01
C THR A 204 -10.18 -19.53 8.04
N THR A 205 -11.11 -18.65 7.65
CA THR A 205 -12.03 -17.97 8.58
C THR A 205 -13.36 -18.68 8.78
N LYS A 206 -13.71 -19.66 7.95
CA LYS A 206 -15.00 -20.39 8.00
C LYS A 206 -15.39 -20.96 9.37
N ARG A 207 -14.46 -21.16 10.28
CA ARG A 207 -14.68 -21.81 11.59
C ARG A 207 -14.54 -20.88 12.79
N THR A 208 -14.31 -19.59 12.56
CA THR A 208 -14.08 -18.61 13.63
C THR A 208 -15.22 -17.61 13.69
N THR A 209 -15.72 -17.34 14.88
CA THR A 209 -16.86 -16.40 15.10
C THR A 209 -16.46 -14.94 14.91
N HIS A 210 -15.22 -14.59 15.27
CA HIS A 210 -14.66 -13.21 15.09
C HIS A 210 -13.21 -13.35 14.63
N PRO A 211 -12.98 -13.69 13.35
CA PRO A 211 -11.62 -13.83 12.84
C PRO A 211 -10.92 -12.48 12.79
N ILE A 212 -9.69 -12.44 13.20
CA ILE A 212 -8.75 -11.35 12.92
C ILE A 212 -7.61 -11.94 12.12
N THR A 213 -7.35 -11.36 10.96
CA THR A 213 -6.37 -11.90 10.02
C THR A 213 -5.32 -10.83 9.71
N LEU A 214 -4.05 -11.21 9.79
CA LEU A 214 -2.93 -10.29 9.57
C LEU A 214 -2.22 -10.56 8.26
N ASN A 215 -2.02 -9.52 7.46
CA ASN A 215 -0.96 -9.50 6.45
C ASN A 215 0.33 -9.10 7.15
N ILE A 216 1.43 -9.80 6.85
CA ILE A 216 2.75 -9.50 7.40
C ILE A 216 3.61 -8.89 6.29
N HIS A 217 4.41 -7.89 6.65
CA HIS A 217 5.40 -7.27 5.78
C HIS A 217 6.72 -7.09 6.52
N ALA A 218 7.83 -7.29 5.81
CA ALA A 218 9.15 -6.92 6.30
C ALA A 218 10.02 -6.48 5.13
N ASP A 219 10.72 -5.37 5.31
CA ASP A 219 11.68 -4.83 4.35
C ASP A 219 12.75 -4.01 5.05
N GLY A 220 13.88 -3.77 4.36
CA GLY A 220 15.03 -3.07 4.89
C GLY A 220 15.13 -1.64 4.38
N ALA A 221 15.34 -0.67 5.30
CA ALA A 221 15.55 0.71 4.94
C ALA A 221 16.83 1.28 5.58
N PRO A 222 17.61 2.09 4.87
CA PRO A 222 18.77 2.76 5.46
C PRO A 222 18.30 3.73 6.55
N LEU A 223 18.94 3.67 7.73
CA LEU A 223 18.60 4.54 8.85
C LEU A 223 19.67 5.63 9.06
N ILE A 224 20.94 5.25 9.10
CA ILE A 224 22.07 6.19 9.22
C ILE A 224 23.15 5.84 8.19
N ARG A 225 23.36 6.70 7.20
CA ARG A 225 24.34 6.48 6.11
C ARG A 225 25.79 6.36 6.64
N SER A 226 26.20 7.22 7.56
CA SER A 226 27.58 7.26 8.07
C SER A 226 28.01 6.00 8.83
N THR A 227 27.06 5.31 9.47
CA THR A 227 27.31 4.06 10.20
C THR A 227 26.91 2.82 9.41
N LYS A 228 26.33 2.97 8.23
CA LYS A 228 25.70 1.90 7.43
C LYS A 228 24.62 1.15 8.23
N SER A 229 23.98 1.79 9.21
CA SER A 229 22.93 1.18 10.01
C SER A 229 21.63 1.12 9.21
N ALA A 230 21.00 -0.04 9.19
CA ALA A 230 19.73 -0.28 8.55
C ALA A 230 18.66 -0.61 9.59
N LEU A 231 17.42 -0.24 9.28
CA LEU A 231 16.20 -0.59 10.00
C LEU A 231 15.44 -1.63 9.18
N TRP A 232 15.10 -2.76 9.81
CA TRP A 232 14.25 -3.79 9.25
C TRP A 232 13.02 -3.93 10.14
N PRO A 233 11.94 -3.22 9.85
CA PRO A 233 10.69 -3.40 10.57
C PRO A 233 9.96 -4.65 10.09
N CYS A 234 9.23 -5.28 11.00
CA CYS A 234 8.17 -6.23 10.69
C CYS A 234 6.83 -5.59 11.04
N PHE A 235 5.94 -5.48 10.06
CA PHE A 235 4.62 -4.89 10.20
C PHE A 235 3.50 -5.91 10.04
N GLY A 236 2.32 -5.54 10.55
CA GLY A 236 1.07 -6.23 10.29
C GLY A 236 -0.05 -5.26 9.92
N SER A 237 -0.97 -5.67 9.05
CA SER A 237 -2.23 -4.98 8.78
C SER A 237 -3.41 -5.92 8.96
N ILE A 238 -4.54 -5.39 9.46
CA ILE A 238 -5.74 -6.18 9.78
C ILE A 238 -6.63 -6.24 8.54
N VAL A 239 -6.87 -7.45 8.02
CA VAL A 239 -7.65 -7.71 6.80
C VAL A 239 -9.11 -7.28 6.96
N GLU A 240 -9.70 -7.43 8.13
CA GLU A 240 -11.10 -7.12 8.44
C GLU A 240 -11.40 -5.63 8.57
N LEU A 241 -10.39 -4.77 8.44
CA LEU A 241 -10.60 -3.33 8.24
C LEU A 241 -10.75 -3.03 6.75
N PRO A 242 -11.77 -2.27 6.33
CA PRO A 242 -11.91 -1.92 4.91
C PRO A 242 -10.84 -0.90 4.47
N PRO A 243 -10.46 -0.88 3.17
CA PRO A 243 -9.68 0.22 2.63
C PRO A 243 -10.49 1.55 2.68
N PRO A 244 -9.90 2.73 2.97
CA PRO A 244 -8.48 2.94 3.30
C PRO A 244 -8.14 2.75 4.78
N VAL A 245 -9.11 2.42 5.65
CA VAL A 245 -8.92 2.35 7.12
C VAL A 245 -7.83 1.36 7.50
N ARG A 246 -7.76 0.22 6.79
CA ARG A 246 -6.70 -0.81 6.94
C ARG A 246 -5.29 -0.21 6.81
N GLU A 247 -5.12 0.77 5.95
CA GLU A 247 -3.85 1.33 5.53
C GLU A 247 -3.43 2.57 6.33
N TYR A 248 -4.29 3.07 7.20
CA TYR A 248 -3.94 4.21 8.05
C TYR A 248 -2.77 3.87 8.97
N GLN A 249 -1.81 4.79 9.09
CA GLN A 249 -0.61 4.61 9.92
C GLN A 249 -0.94 4.20 11.36
N SER A 250 -2.05 4.71 11.89
CA SER A 250 -2.55 4.35 13.23
C SER A 250 -3.04 2.90 13.32
N ASN A 251 -3.35 2.24 12.20
CA ASN A 251 -3.87 0.87 12.13
C ASN A 251 -2.82 -0.15 11.65
N ILE A 252 -1.65 0.32 11.21
CA ILE A 252 -0.51 -0.55 10.92
C ILE A 252 0.16 -0.95 12.25
N LEU A 253 0.23 -2.26 12.49
CA LEU A 253 0.93 -2.82 13.65
C LEU A 253 2.42 -2.88 13.37
N THR A 254 3.24 -2.26 14.22
CA THR A 254 4.66 -2.59 14.31
C THR A 254 4.78 -3.85 15.18
N LEU A 255 5.22 -4.97 14.61
CA LEU A 255 5.39 -6.24 15.32
C LEU A 255 6.77 -6.35 15.96
N GLY A 256 7.80 -5.86 15.25
CA GLY A 256 9.16 -5.80 15.73
C GLY A 256 10.07 -4.98 14.84
N LEU A 257 11.28 -4.68 15.35
CA LEU A 257 12.31 -3.92 14.65
C LEU A 257 13.65 -4.61 14.84
N TRP A 258 14.40 -4.73 13.74
CA TRP A 258 15.82 -5.07 13.75
C TRP A 258 16.60 -3.82 13.32
N VAL A 259 17.54 -3.35 14.16
CA VAL A 259 18.40 -2.22 13.85
C VAL A 259 19.86 -2.63 13.97
N SER A 260 20.56 -2.65 12.84
CA SER A 260 21.95 -3.12 12.77
C SER A 260 22.67 -2.62 11.52
N CYS A 261 23.99 -2.81 11.44
CA CYS A 261 24.76 -2.70 10.20
C CYS A 261 24.86 -4.02 9.42
N ILE A 262 24.31 -5.11 9.95
CA ILE A 262 24.19 -6.40 9.24
C ILE A 262 22.74 -6.70 8.92
N LYS A 263 22.51 -7.50 7.86
CA LYS A 263 21.19 -8.00 7.51
C LYS A 263 20.63 -8.89 8.63
N PRO A 264 19.31 -8.99 8.80
CA PRO A 264 18.72 -9.84 9.83
C PRO A 264 19.10 -11.32 9.69
N ASP A 265 19.46 -11.95 10.81
CA ASP A 265 19.16 -13.36 10.96
C ASP A 265 17.65 -13.51 11.16
N VAL A 266 17.00 -14.09 10.18
CA VAL A 266 15.53 -14.11 10.10
C VAL A 266 14.91 -14.88 11.27
N ASN A 267 15.50 -16.00 11.65
CA ASN A 267 14.94 -16.83 12.71
C ASN A 267 15.10 -16.15 14.07
N LEU A 268 16.24 -15.52 14.33
CA LEU A 268 16.48 -14.75 15.56
C LEU A 268 15.56 -13.52 15.63
N PHE A 269 15.43 -12.79 14.51
CA PHE A 269 14.58 -11.60 14.45
C PHE A 269 13.11 -11.90 14.69
N LEU A 270 12.61 -12.96 14.06
CA LEU A 270 11.19 -13.28 14.08
C LEU A 270 10.78 -14.20 15.25
N GLU A 271 11.72 -14.77 16.02
CA GLU A 271 11.44 -15.75 17.06
C GLU A 271 10.26 -15.33 17.95
N ASN A 272 10.39 -14.25 18.66
CA ASN A 272 9.35 -13.79 19.60
C ASN A 272 8.08 -13.26 18.89
N ILE A 273 8.19 -12.74 17.66
CA ILE A 273 7.03 -12.32 16.86
C ILE A 273 6.18 -13.56 16.52
N ILE A 274 6.82 -14.60 16.01
CA ILE A 274 6.13 -15.85 15.63
C ILE A 274 5.54 -16.56 16.85
N GLU A 275 6.23 -16.59 18.00
CA GLU A 275 5.69 -17.13 19.26
C GLU A 275 4.40 -16.41 19.67
N GLN A 276 4.37 -15.07 19.64
CA GLN A 276 3.16 -14.31 19.94
C GLN A 276 2.04 -14.57 18.94
N LEU A 277 2.35 -14.71 17.64
CA LEU A 277 1.33 -15.01 16.61
C LEU A 277 0.74 -16.42 16.79
N ILE A 278 1.56 -17.42 17.11
CA ILE A 278 1.10 -18.78 17.39
C ILE A 278 0.20 -18.77 18.64
N GLU A 279 0.64 -18.14 19.73
CA GLU A 279 -0.15 -18.03 20.96
C GLU A 279 -1.52 -17.37 20.71
N LEU A 280 -1.54 -16.27 19.92
CA LEU A 280 -2.78 -15.57 19.55
C LEU A 280 -3.68 -16.39 18.62
N SER A 281 -3.10 -17.27 17.79
CA SER A 281 -3.86 -18.17 16.93
C SER A 281 -4.49 -19.32 17.71
N GLU A 282 -3.76 -19.91 18.67
CA GLU A 282 -4.20 -21.06 19.46
C GLU A 282 -5.15 -20.65 20.60
N ASN A 283 -4.78 -19.63 21.37
CA ASN A 283 -5.48 -19.22 22.58
C ASN A 283 -6.41 -18.04 22.38
N GLY A 284 -6.18 -17.25 21.31
CA GLY A 284 -6.90 -16.01 21.05
C GLY A 284 -6.60 -14.91 22.07
N THR A 285 -7.42 -13.90 22.07
CA THR A 285 -7.43 -12.84 23.08
C THR A 285 -8.81 -12.27 23.27
N THR A 286 -9.08 -11.76 24.47
CA THR A 286 -10.34 -11.10 24.81
C THR A 286 -10.24 -9.59 24.62
N ILE A 287 -11.27 -8.99 24.04
CA ILE A 287 -11.42 -7.55 23.87
C ILE A 287 -12.71 -7.12 24.55
N PHE A 288 -12.63 -6.07 25.35
CA PHE A 288 -13.80 -5.43 25.94
C PHE A 288 -14.15 -4.17 25.16
N VAL A 289 -15.40 -4.08 24.69
CA VAL A 289 -15.95 -2.91 24.01
C VAL A 289 -17.36 -2.67 24.51
N ASN A 290 -17.64 -1.47 25.05
CA ASN A 290 -18.96 -1.08 25.58
C ASN A 290 -19.54 -2.16 26.54
N ASP A 291 -18.75 -2.63 27.49
CA ASP A 291 -19.10 -3.67 28.49
C ASP A 291 -19.37 -5.07 27.92
N TYR A 292 -19.20 -5.29 26.63
CA TYR A 292 -19.27 -6.61 26.03
C TYR A 292 -17.87 -7.22 25.87
N GLU A 293 -17.80 -8.51 26.13
CA GLU A 293 -16.59 -9.31 26.01
C GLU A 293 -16.59 -10.07 24.69
N PHE A 294 -15.55 -9.87 23.87
CA PHE A 294 -15.37 -10.55 22.59
C PHE A 294 -14.07 -11.35 22.61
N LYS A 295 -14.19 -12.64 22.35
CA LYS A 295 -13.01 -13.49 22.12
C LYS A 295 -12.69 -13.49 20.63
N ILE A 296 -11.46 -13.14 20.28
CA ILE A 296 -10.96 -13.16 18.90
C ILE A 296 -9.80 -14.16 18.79
N ASN A 297 -9.68 -14.79 17.62
CA ASN A 297 -8.52 -15.59 17.22
C ASN A 297 -7.79 -14.87 16.09
N VAL A 298 -6.46 -14.91 16.12
CA VAL A 298 -5.62 -14.19 15.15
C VAL A 298 -4.97 -15.19 14.21
N ASN A 299 -5.22 -15.02 12.90
CA ASN A 299 -4.63 -15.81 11.83
C ASN A 299 -3.65 -14.98 11.02
N THR A 300 -2.78 -15.63 10.26
CA THR A 300 -1.89 -14.98 9.31
C THR A 300 -2.36 -15.29 7.90
N GLN A 301 -2.53 -14.26 7.05
CA GLN A 301 -3.02 -14.38 5.68
C GLN A 301 -1.89 -14.57 4.69
N MET A 302 -0.92 -13.64 4.69
CA MET A 302 0.16 -13.63 3.73
C MET A 302 1.37 -12.82 4.22
N PHE A 303 2.51 -13.06 3.56
CA PHE A 303 3.73 -12.28 3.67
C PHE A 303 3.96 -11.52 2.35
N VAL A 304 4.04 -10.19 2.44
CA VAL A 304 4.28 -9.28 1.32
C VAL A 304 5.65 -8.63 1.49
N SER A 305 6.50 -8.68 0.48
CA SER A 305 7.80 -7.99 0.49
C SER A 305 8.35 -7.90 -0.94
N ASP A 306 9.37 -7.04 -1.14
CA ASP A 306 10.13 -7.01 -2.38
C ASP A 306 10.87 -8.34 -2.63
N LEU A 307 11.44 -8.55 -3.80
CA LEU A 307 12.11 -9.80 -4.14
C LEU A 307 13.36 -10.07 -3.28
N PRO A 308 14.25 -9.10 -3.00
CA PRO A 308 15.38 -9.25 -2.09
C PRO A 308 14.99 -9.62 -0.65
N ALA A 309 14.03 -8.90 -0.04
CA ALA A 309 13.56 -9.20 1.29
C ALA A 309 12.83 -10.54 1.35
N LYS A 310 12.02 -10.87 0.32
CA LYS A 310 11.39 -12.20 0.19
C LYS A 310 12.42 -13.31 0.23
N SER A 311 13.47 -13.19 -0.56
CA SER A 311 14.56 -14.18 -0.59
C SER A 311 15.26 -14.33 0.77
N LEU A 312 15.50 -13.20 1.46
CA LEU A 312 16.07 -13.20 2.81
C LEU A 312 15.16 -13.89 3.82
N PHE A 313 13.90 -13.43 3.91
CA PHE A 313 12.95 -13.92 4.92
C PHE A 313 12.49 -15.36 4.69
N MET A 314 12.44 -15.80 3.43
CA MET A 314 12.12 -17.20 3.09
C MET A 314 13.34 -18.11 3.04
N LYS A 315 14.56 -17.58 3.28
CA LYS A 315 15.82 -18.33 3.16
C LYS A 315 15.93 -19.04 1.80
N THR A 316 15.73 -18.28 0.71
CA THR A 316 15.93 -18.74 -0.67
C THR A 316 17.08 -18.00 -1.32
N ILE A 317 17.49 -18.45 -2.51
CA ILE A 317 18.43 -17.68 -3.33
C ILE A 317 17.77 -16.40 -3.84
N ASN A 318 18.60 -15.40 -4.17
CA ASN A 318 18.10 -14.11 -4.63
C ASN A 318 17.55 -14.22 -6.07
N PHE A 319 16.81 -13.21 -6.52
CA PHE A 319 16.08 -13.16 -7.79
C PHE A 319 16.96 -13.27 -9.07
N ASN A 320 18.26 -13.22 -8.93
CA ASN A 320 19.24 -13.37 -10.01
C ASN A 320 19.89 -14.76 -10.08
N GLY A 321 19.35 -15.75 -9.40
CA GLY A 321 19.86 -17.13 -9.40
C GLY A 321 19.12 -18.05 -10.37
N TYR A 322 19.50 -19.35 -10.42
CA TYR A 322 18.94 -20.34 -11.35
C TYR A 322 17.56 -20.89 -10.94
N TYR A 323 17.26 -21.03 -9.66
CA TYR A 323 16.00 -21.60 -9.14
C TYR A 323 15.31 -20.61 -8.20
N THR A 324 15.16 -19.35 -8.65
CA THR A 324 14.66 -18.26 -7.79
C THR A 324 13.16 -18.22 -7.66
N CYS A 325 12.41 -18.86 -8.59
CA CYS A 325 10.96 -18.79 -8.53
C CYS A 325 10.43 -19.38 -7.21
N THR A 326 9.66 -18.56 -6.50
CA THR A 326 9.04 -18.99 -5.24
C THR A 326 7.86 -19.92 -5.47
N ASN A 327 7.22 -19.88 -6.63
CA ASN A 327 5.99 -20.60 -6.90
C ASN A 327 6.19 -21.90 -7.71
N CYS A 328 7.23 -21.98 -8.55
CA CYS A 328 7.50 -23.17 -9.35
C CYS A 328 8.98 -23.55 -9.32
N ILE A 329 9.28 -24.77 -9.79
CA ILE A 329 10.64 -25.30 -9.95
C ILE A 329 11.02 -25.10 -11.42
N THR A 330 11.37 -23.87 -11.78
CA THR A 330 11.89 -23.55 -13.10
C THR A 330 13.33 -23.13 -12.97
N GLU A 331 14.19 -23.68 -13.81
CA GLU A 331 15.60 -23.34 -13.88
C GLU A 331 15.79 -22.15 -14.83
N GLY A 332 16.51 -21.13 -14.37
CA GLY A 332 16.93 -20.04 -15.23
C GLY A 332 18.09 -20.45 -16.14
N THR A 333 18.27 -19.74 -17.24
CA THR A 333 19.33 -19.97 -18.23
C THR A 333 20.23 -18.75 -18.31
N LEU A 334 21.55 -18.95 -18.37
CA LEU A 334 22.50 -17.85 -18.51
C LEU A 334 22.46 -17.29 -19.96
N TYR A 335 22.15 -16.01 -20.10
CA TYR A 335 22.16 -15.28 -21.36
C TYR A 335 22.79 -13.89 -21.13
N ASN A 336 23.83 -13.56 -21.91
CA ASN A 336 24.53 -12.26 -21.83
C ASN A 336 24.88 -11.83 -20.39
N LYS A 337 25.43 -12.74 -19.58
CA LYS A 337 25.80 -12.51 -18.17
C LYS A 337 24.61 -12.27 -17.22
N GLN A 338 23.39 -12.49 -17.65
CA GLN A 338 22.18 -12.42 -16.83
C GLN A 338 21.47 -13.78 -16.85
N ILE A 339 20.80 -14.12 -15.76
CA ILE A 339 19.93 -15.29 -15.72
C ILE A 339 18.56 -14.87 -16.23
N ILE A 340 18.12 -15.48 -17.32
CA ILE A 340 16.79 -15.33 -17.89
C ILE A 340 15.94 -16.57 -17.59
N TYR A 341 14.63 -16.41 -17.69
CA TYR A 341 13.62 -17.45 -17.49
C TYR A 341 12.74 -17.55 -18.73
N PRO A 342 13.22 -18.23 -19.80
CA PRO A 342 12.47 -18.37 -21.04
C PRO A 342 11.10 -18.99 -20.80
N TYR A 343 10.09 -18.49 -21.53
CA TYR A 343 8.73 -19.02 -21.41
C TYR A 343 8.66 -20.45 -21.97
N GLU A 344 8.27 -21.39 -21.11
CA GLU A 344 8.02 -22.79 -21.51
C GLU A 344 6.54 -23.12 -21.30
N LYS A 345 5.86 -23.43 -22.41
CA LYS A 345 4.44 -23.78 -22.36
C LYS A 345 4.21 -25.06 -21.57
N ASN A 346 3.39 -24.98 -20.51
CA ASN A 346 2.95 -26.13 -19.69
C ASN A 346 4.05 -26.85 -18.88
N ASN A 347 5.23 -26.27 -18.67
CA ASN A 347 6.33 -26.96 -17.99
C ASN A 347 6.64 -26.37 -16.59
N TYR A 348 5.63 -25.86 -15.89
CA TYR A 348 5.84 -25.29 -14.55
C TYR A 348 5.43 -26.29 -13.48
N GLN A 349 6.39 -27.00 -12.91
CA GLN A 349 6.13 -27.79 -11.69
C GLN A 349 5.94 -26.84 -10.51
N ILE A 350 4.70 -26.70 -10.02
CA ILE A 350 4.39 -25.86 -8.87
C ILE A 350 5.00 -26.46 -7.60
N ARG A 351 5.64 -25.63 -6.78
CA ARG A 351 6.19 -26.03 -5.47
C ARG A 351 5.05 -26.32 -4.49
N THR A 352 5.25 -27.31 -3.63
CA THR A 352 4.36 -27.56 -2.48
C THR A 352 5.03 -27.18 -1.16
N HIS A 353 4.21 -26.94 -0.13
CA HIS A 353 4.71 -26.63 1.21
C HIS A 353 5.58 -27.76 1.76
N GLU A 354 5.12 -28.99 1.60
CA GLU A 354 5.79 -30.20 2.09
C GLU A 354 7.15 -30.40 1.43
N GLN A 355 7.21 -30.23 0.09
CA GLN A 355 8.47 -30.28 -0.65
C GLN A 355 9.44 -29.20 -0.18
N PHE A 356 8.95 -27.96 -0.01
CA PHE A 356 9.80 -26.87 0.46
C PHE A 356 10.38 -27.16 1.87
N VAL A 357 9.55 -27.55 2.81
CA VAL A 357 9.96 -27.85 4.20
C VAL A 357 10.96 -29.03 4.22
N THR A 358 10.70 -30.07 3.45
CA THR A 358 11.60 -31.25 3.37
C THR A 358 12.97 -30.83 2.80
N THR A 359 12.98 -30.11 1.69
CA THR A 359 14.22 -29.63 1.06
C THR A 359 14.99 -28.67 1.99
N ALA A 360 14.29 -27.78 2.69
CA ALA A 360 14.92 -26.85 3.65
C ALA A 360 15.62 -27.59 4.79
N LYS A 361 14.99 -28.61 5.36
CA LYS A 361 15.60 -29.48 6.39
C LYS A 361 16.81 -30.26 5.86
N GLU A 362 16.73 -30.75 4.62
CA GLU A 362 17.85 -31.44 3.97
C GLU A 362 19.06 -30.52 3.81
N VAL A 363 18.84 -29.27 3.38
CA VAL A 363 19.93 -28.28 3.27
C VAL A 363 20.56 -28.00 4.62
N GLU A 364 19.75 -27.76 5.67
CA GLU A 364 20.27 -27.52 7.03
C GLU A 364 21.07 -28.70 7.57
N ALA A 365 20.63 -29.92 7.32
CA ALA A 365 21.36 -31.13 7.71
C ALA A 365 22.72 -31.23 6.99
N LYS A 366 22.79 -30.91 5.68
CA LYS A 366 24.03 -30.90 4.91
C LYS A 366 24.99 -29.81 5.38
N ILE A 367 24.51 -28.63 5.73
CA ILE A 367 25.32 -27.54 6.27
C ILE A 367 25.91 -27.94 7.64
N THR A 368 25.08 -28.52 8.53
CA THR A 368 25.50 -28.91 9.87
C THR A 368 26.50 -30.07 9.86
N SER A 369 26.36 -31.03 8.94
CA SER A 369 27.28 -32.15 8.82
C SER A 369 28.64 -31.79 8.22
N GLY A 370 28.81 -30.56 7.73
CA GLY A 370 30.06 -30.11 7.07
C GLY A 370 30.34 -30.88 5.76
N SER A 371 29.42 -31.69 5.28
CA SER A 371 29.56 -32.51 4.09
C SER A 371 29.28 -31.70 2.81
N GLY A 372 30.26 -30.93 2.39
CA GLY A 372 30.28 -30.34 1.06
C GLY A 372 29.89 -28.86 0.97
N ARG A 373 30.13 -28.29 -0.21
CA ARG A 373 29.88 -26.89 -0.57
C ARG A 373 28.41 -26.56 -0.90
N CYS A 374 27.46 -27.41 -0.44
CA CYS A 374 26.05 -27.20 -0.76
C CYS A 374 25.47 -26.04 0.04
N THR A 375 25.23 -24.91 -0.62
CA THR A 375 24.63 -23.72 -0.01
C THR A 375 23.12 -23.63 -0.24
N SER A 376 22.58 -24.38 -1.24
CA SER A 376 21.15 -24.42 -1.56
C SER A 376 20.79 -25.67 -2.36
N ILE A 377 19.55 -26.12 -2.26
CA ILE A 377 18.94 -27.17 -3.11
C ILE A 377 17.69 -26.56 -3.74
N LEU A 378 17.57 -26.60 -5.07
CA LEU A 378 16.46 -26.00 -5.83
C LEU A 378 16.14 -24.56 -5.39
N GLY A 379 17.19 -23.79 -5.09
CA GLY A 379 17.08 -22.41 -4.65
C GLY A 379 16.71 -22.20 -3.17
N ILE A 380 16.55 -23.25 -2.37
CA ILE A 380 16.22 -23.21 -0.94
C ILE A 380 17.51 -23.29 -0.12
N LYS A 381 17.69 -22.37 0.85
CA LYS A 381 18.88 -22.25 1.71
C LYS A 381 18.65 -22.75 3.15
N GLY A 382 17.42 -22.96 3.56
CA GLY A 382 17.09 -23.42 4.90
C GLY A 382 15.64 -23.13 5.30
N LEU A 383 15.32 -23.43 6.54
CA LEU A 383 13.97 -23.32 7.09
C LEU A 383 13.74 -21.93 7.71
N SER A 384 12.77 -21.21 7.21
CA SER A 384 12.33 -19.95 7.79
C SER A 384 11.30 -20.16 8.89
N SER A 385 11.39 -19.40 9.97
CA SER A 385 10.39 -19.40 11.04
C SER A 385 9.00 -18.91 10.60
N LEU A 386 8.90 -18.14 9.49
CA LEU A 386 7.61 -17.76 8.89
C LEU A 386 6.75 -18.97 8.50
N LEU A 387 7.36 -20.10 8.18
CA LEU A 387 6.62 -21.32 7.79
C LEU A 387 5.83 -21.96 8.94
N LYS A 388 6.02 -21.50 10.17
CA LYS A 388 5.20 -21.91 11.31
C LYS A 388 3.79 -21.29 11.27
N VAL A 389 3.62 -20.16 10.57
CA VAL A 389 2.36 -19.40 10.49
C VAL A 389 1.85 -19.20 9.07
N LEU A 390 2.65 -19.53 8.05
CA LEU A 390 2.33 -19.37 6.63
C LEU A 390 2.53 -20.68 5.85
N ARG A 391 1.74 -20.87 4.81
CA ARG A 391 1.90 -21.98 3.87
C ARG A 391 2.57 -21.53 2.58
N TYR A 392 3.74 -22.08 2.31
CA TYR A 392 4.48 -21.83 1.09
C TYR A 392 3.93 -22.68 -0.07
N PRO A 393 3.90 -22.22 -1.32
CA PRO A 393 4.23 -20.86 -1.77
C PRO A 393 3.06 -19.87 -1.66
N HIS A 394 1.85 -20.37 -1.42
CA HIS A 394 0.61 -19.62 -1.62
C HIS A 394 0.49 -18.37 -0.75
N ASP A 395 1.00 -18.41 0.49
CA ASP A 395 0.91 -17.29 1.42
C ASP A 395 2.13 -16.35 1.36
N VAL A 396 3.05 -16.55 0.39
CA VAL A 396 4.23 -15.71 0.15
C VAL A 396 4.07 -15.01 -1.20
N VAL A 397 3.38 -13.88 -1.18
CA VAL A 397 2.90 -13.19 -2.39
C VAL A 397 3.97 -12.33 -3.07
N TYR A 398 3.78 -12.07 -4.35
CA TYR A 398 4.54 -11.06 -5.08
C TYR A 398 3.96 -9.68 -4.79
N ASP A 399 4.83 -8.73 -4.48
CA ASP A 399 4.42 -7.36 -4.27
C ASP A 399 4.16 -6.63 -5.58
N TYR A 400 2.96 -6.11 -5.71
CA TYR A 400 2.51 -5.33 -6.88
C TYR A 400 3.36 -4.10 -7.14
N MET A 401 3.70 -3.35 -6.07
CA MET A 401 4.44 -2.11 -6.20
C MET A 401 5.83 -2.35 -6.80
N HIS A 402 6.59 -3.32 -6.26
CA HIS A 402 7.94 -3.60 -6.72
C HIS A 402 7.97 -4.38 -8.04
N LEU A 403 7.12 -5.41 -8.20
CA LEU A 403 7.19 -6.27 -9.39
C LEU A 403 6.68 -5.57 -10.66
N ILE A 404 5.55 -4.88 -10.58
CA ILE A 404 4.92 -4.22 -11.72
C ILE A 404 5.35 -2.76 -11.82
N CYS A 405 5.06 -1.96 -10.77
CA CYS A 405 5.19 -0.51 -10.87
C CYS A 405 6.67 -0.05 -10.90
N LEU A 406 7.57 -0.68 -10.14
CA LEU A 406 8.99 -0.28 -10.06
C LEU A 406 9.92 -1.11 -10.95
N ASN A 407 9.46 -2.23 -11.51
CA ASN A 407 10.31 -3.11 -12.32
C ASN A 407 9.81 -3.20 -13.76
N HIS A 408 8.70 -3.90 -14.03
CA HIS A 408 8.33 -4.25 -15.41
C HIS A 408 7.84 -3.03 -16.22
N VAL A 409 7.04 -2.14 -15.62
CA VAL A 409 6.56 -0.91 -16.31
C VAL A 409 7.73 0.00 -16.72
N PRO A 410 8.69 0.34 -15.85
CA PRO A 410 9.88 1.08 -16.26
C PRO A 410 10.70 0.36 -17.35
N THR A 411 10.79 -0.96 -17.30
CA THR A 411 11.51 -1.74 -18.33
C THR A 411 10.86 -1.60 -19.70
N LEU A 412 9.55 -1.71 -19.79
CA LEU A 412 8.81 -1.50 -21.04
C LEU A 412 8.95 -0.06 -21.56
N VAL A 413 8.82 0.92 -20.69
CA VAL A 413 8.93 2.33 -21.09
C VAL A 413 10.33 2.64 -21.64
N ARG A 414 11.41 2.08 -21.07
CA ARG A 414 12.75 2.21 -21.65
C ARG A 414 12.81 1.68 -23.09
N HIS A 415 12.26 0.50 -23.37
CA HIS A 415 12.16 -0.01 -24.75
C HIS A 415 11.38 0.93 -25.66
N PHE A 416 10.28 1.52 -25.18
CA PHE A 416 9.48 2.47 -25.97
C PHE A 416 10.25 3.75 -26.26
N THR A 417 11.02 4.27 -25.30
CA THR A 417 11.82 5.48 -25.51
C THR A 417 12.96 5.30 -26.52
N GLU A 418 13.41 4.06 -26.76
CA GLU A 418 14.38 3.73 -27.81
C GLU A 418 13.77 3.72 -29.23
N VAL A 419 12.46 3.46 -29.33
CA VAL A 419 11.74 3.35 -30.62
C VAL A 419 11.07 4.67 -31.02
N LEU A 420 10.65 5.49 -30.04
CA LEU A 420 9.93 6.74 -30.26
C LEU A 420 10.87 7.85 -30.76
N SER A 421 10.36 8.69 -31.67
CA SER A 421 11.08 9.90 -32.09
C SER A 421 11.15 10.94 -30.97
N LYS A 422 12.18 11.81 -31.00
CA LYS A 422 12.31 12.91 -30.03
C LYS A 422 11.08 13.81 -30.00
N ASN A 423 10.50 14.13 -31.16
CA ASN A 423 9.30 14.93 -31.26
C ASN A 423 8.07 14.26 -30.61
N ASP A 424 7.95 12.94 -30.73
CA ASP A 424 6.84 12.20 -30.09
C ASP A 424 7.01 12.13 -28.58
N LEU A 425 8.25 11.98 -28.10
CA LEU A 425 8.56 12.03 -26.65
C LEU A 425 8.21 13.41 -26.05
N GLU A 426 8.51 14.51 -26.75
CA GLU A 426 8.14 15.87 -26.31
C GLU A 426 6.61 16.08 -26.27
N LYS A 427 5.87 15.49 -27.22
CA LYS A 427 4.39 15.52 -27.20
C LYS A 427 3.82 14.71 -26.02
N ILE A 428 4.36 13.52 -25.79
CA ILE A 428 3.96 12.66 -24.67
C ILE A 428 4.20 13.37 -23.33
N ASP A 429 5.38 13.97 -23.14
CA ASP A 429 5.71 14.74 -21.94
C ASP A 429 4.78 15.95 -21.75
N THR A 430 4.39 16.62 -22.85
CA THR A 430 3.42 17.70 -22.81
C THR A 430 2.04 17.23 -22.34
N ILE A 431 1.57 16.07 -22.80
CA ILE A 431 0.31 15.47 -22.34
C ILE A 431 0.41 15.13 -20.86
N LEU A 432 1.47 14.43 -20.44
CA LEU A 432 1.67 14.00 -19.06
C LEU A 432 1.74 15.16 -18.08
N SER A 433 2.44 16.25 -18.42
CA SER A 433 2.57 17.42 -17.54
C SER A 433 1.26 18.21 -17.38
N ASN A 434 0.34 18.12 -18.35
CA ASN A 434 -0.94 18.82 -18.36
C ASN A 434 -2.13 17.95 -17.93
N ILE A 435 -1.91 16.67 -17.60
CA ILE A 435 -2.98 15.76 -17.20
C ILE A 435 -3.69 16.26 -15.93
N ARG A 436 -5.02 16.25 -15.96
CA ARG A 436 -5.85 16.62 -14.81
C ARG A 436 -6.36 15.36 -14.14
N LEU A 437 -6.16 15.26 -12.83
CA LEU A 437 -6.48 14.08 -12.02
C LEU A 437 -7.51 14.44 -10.95
N PRO A 438 -8.26 13.45 -10.44
CA PRO A 438 -9.04 13.63 -9.22
C PRO A 438 -8.16 14.13 -8.06
N HIS A 439 -8.70 14.99 -7.19
CA HIS A 439 -7.94 15.65 -6.11
C HIS A 439 -7.32 14.69 -5.09
N ASP A 440 -7.89 13.48 -4.99
CA ASP A 440 -7.41 12.38 -4.14
C ASP A 440 -6.29 11.55 -4.80
N VAL A 441 -5.90 11.89 -6.03
CA VAL A 441 -4.74 11.30 -6.73
C VAL A 441 -3.59 12.29 -6.68
N ASN A 442 -2.67 12.07 -5.75
CA ASN A 442 -1.51 12.96 -5.58
C ASN A 442 -0.33 12.50 -6.45
N VAL A 443 -0.48 12.60 -7.77
CA VAL A 443 0.53 12.27 -8.77
C VAL A 443 0.81 13.47 -9.65
N LYS A 444 2.10 13.75 -9.91
CA LYS A 444 2.56 14.76 -10.85
C LYS A 444 3.68 14.18 -11.71
N TYR A 445 3.68 14.47 -12.99
CA TYR A 445 4.73 14.05 -13.92
C TYR A 445 5.69 15.22 -14.16
N ASN A 446 6.61 15.40 -13.19
CA ASN A 446 7.61 16.48 -13.24
C ASN A 446 8.86 16.09 -14.06
N TYR A 447 9.03 14.81 -14.36
CA TYR A 447 10.16 14.26 -15.11
C TYR A 447 9.66 13.71 -16.43
N SER A 448 10.45 13.90 -17.50
CA SER A 448 10.20 13.30 -18.80
C SER A 448 10.06 11.79 -18.72
N ILE A 449 9.28 11.20 -19.63
CA ILE A 449 9.14 9.74 -19.78
C ILE A 449 10.51 9.07 -20.05
N GLN A 450 11.46 9.77 -20.65
CA GLN A 450 12.84 9.28 -20.81
C GLN A 450 13.55 9.08 -19.47
N SER A 451 13.17 9.84 -18.46
CA SER A 451 13.69 9.75 -17.09
C SER A 451 12.81 8.89 -16.19
N ILE A 452 12.25 7.80 -16.73
CA ILE A 452 11.29 6.92 -16.04
C ILE A 452 11.81 6.40 -14.69
N ASN A 453 13.12 6.26 -14.52
CA ASN A 453 13.73 5.83 -13.26
C ASN A 453 13.51 6.83 -12.11
N ASN A 454 13.20 8.10 -12.44
CA ASN A 454 12.87 9.14 -11.45
C ASN A 454 11.39 9.16 -11.08
N TRP A 455 10.55 8.36 -11.76
CA TRP A 455 9.15 8.24 -11.42
C TRP A 455 8.96 7.38 -10.17
N LYS A 456 8.07 7.82 -9.31
CA LYS A 456 7.69 7.04 -8.13
C LYS A 456 6.76 5.89 -8.52
N ALA A 457 6.63 4.87 -7.68
CA ALA A 457 5.75 3.73 -7.93
C ALA A 457 4.31 4.15 -8.25
N LYS A 458 3.78 5.17 -7.58
CA LYS A 458 2.44 5.72 -7.83
C LYS A 458 2.28 6.36 -9.21
N ASN A 459 3.36 6.98 -9.75
CA ASN A 459 3.37 7.49 -11.12
C ASN A 459 3.23 6.34 -12.12
N ASN A 460 4.02 5.29 -11.96
CA ASN A 460 3.99 4.12 -12.81
C ASN A 460 2.66 3.37 -12.70
N ARG A 461 2.08 3.27 -11.49
CA ARG A 461 0.74 2.69 -11.28
C ARG A 461 -0.34 3.45 -12.06
N LEU A 462 -0.41 4.77 -11.88
CA LEU A 462 -1.39 5.59 -12.59
C LEU A 462 -1.18 5.53 -14.11
N PHE A 463 0.10 5.55 -14.54
CA PHE A 463 0.46 5.47 -15.94
C PHE A 463 -0.07 4.19 -16.58
N ILE A 464 0.29 3.02 -16.04
CA ILE A 464 -0.10 1.73 -16.65
C ILE A 464 -1.62 1.49 -16.63
N LEU A 465 -2.32 1.93 -15.57
CA LEU A 465 -3.75 1.68 -15.42
C LEU A 465 -4.62 2.59 -16.29
N HIS A 466 -4.20 3.84 -16.51
CA HIS A 466 -5.10 4.86 -17.07
C HIS A 466 -4.52 5.65 -18.24
N LEU A 467 -3.21 5.90 -18.24
CA LEU A 467 -2.61 6.90 -19.15
C LEU A 467 -1.85 6.27 -20.31
N ALA A 468 -1.15 5.17 -20.07
CA ALA A 468 -0.16 4.64 -21.00
C ALA A 468 -0.76 4.27 -22.35
N LEU A 469 -1.83 3.48 -22.36
CA LEU A 469 -2.41 3.00 -23.61
C LEU A 469 -2.93 4.13 -24.48
N PRO A 470 -3.81 5.05 -24.02
CA PRO A 470 -4.30 6.15 -24.86
C PRO A 470 -3.22 7.17 -25.26
N ILE A 471 -2.20 7.40 -24.42
CA ILE A 471 -1.12 8.34 -24.75
C ILE A 471 -0.18 7.74 -25.79
N LEU A 472 0.17 6.46 -25.69
CA LEU A 472 1.18 5.83 -26.54
C LEU A 472 0.62 5.28 -27.86
N ALA A 473 -0.68 4.98 -27.93
CA ALA A 473 -1.32 4.40 -29.12
C ALA A 473 -1.10 5.20 -30.43
N PRO A 474 -1.09 6.55 -30.42
CA PRO A 474 -0.82 7.31 -31.64
C PRO A 474 0.65 7.32 -32.12
N TYR A 475 1.61 6.86 -31.29
CA TYR A 475 3.03 7.08 -31.53
C TYR A 475 3.84 5.78 -31.65
N LEU A 476 3.46 4.72 -30.93
CA LEU A 476 4.18 3.45 -30.96
C LEU A 476 3.87 2.64 -32.25
N PRO A 477 4.85 1.90 -32.78
CA PRO A 477 4.58 0.93 -33.85
C PRO A 477 3.51 -0.08 -33.45
N THR A 478 2.67 -0.48 -34.41
CA THR A 478 1.49 -1.33 -34.20
C THR A 478 1.80 -2.61 -33.41
N LEU A 479 2.92 -3.27 -33.69
CA LEU A 479 3.36 -4.47 -32.96
C LEU A 479 3.56 -4.18 -31.46
N HIS A 480 4.28 -3.09 -31.13
CA HIS A 480 4.58 -2.72 -29.76
C HIS A 480 3.31 -2.31 -28.98
N ILE A 481 2.48 -1.46 -29.59
CA ILE A 481 1.26 -0.98 -28.91
C ILE A 481 0.23 -2.11 -28.74
N SER A 482 0.11 -3.01 -29.72
CA SER A 482 -0.80 -4.16 -29.63
C SER A 482 -0.38 -5.12 -28.51
N HIS A 483 0.90 -5.46 -28.44
CA HIS A 483 1.43 -6.31 -27.37
C HIS A 483 1.32 -5.63 -26.00
N PHE A 484 1.61 -4.33 -25.93
CA PHE A 484 1.48 -3.54 -24.71
C PHE A 484 0.03 -3.39 -24.21
N ALA A 485 -0.94 -3.28 -25.15
CA ALA A 485 -2.36 -3.22 -24.81
C ALA A 485 -2.83 -4.48 -24.06
N ILE A 486 -2.32 -5.65 -24.43
CA ILE A 486 -2.58 -6.91 -23.71
C ILE A 486 -2.06 -6.84 -22.27
N TYR A 487 -0.86 -6.27 -22.08
CA TYR A 487 -0.29 -6.09 -20.75
C TYR A 487 -1.06 -5.05 -19.91
N CYS A 488 -1.47 -3.92 -20.49
CA CYS A 488 -2.32 -2.92 -19.82
C CYS A 488 -3.64 -3.55 -19.34
N LEU A 489 -4.29 -4.32 -20.22
CA LEU A 489 -5.53 -5.03 -19.88
C LEU A 489 -5.30 -6.04 -18.75
N PHE A 490 -4.23 -6.85 -18.85
CA PHE A 490 -3.84 -7.79 -17.80
C PHE A 490 -3.66 -7.09 -16.45
N VAL A 491 -2.83 -6.03 -16.40
CA VAL A 491 -2.54 -5.30 -15.15
C VAL A 491 -3.81 -4.68 -14.56
N THR A 492 -4.67 -4.09 -15.40
CA THR A 492 -5.93 -3.47 -14.94
C THR A 492 -6.89 -4.50 -14.35
N ILE A 493 -6.95 -5.69 -14.93
CA ILE A 493 -7.77 -6.80 -14.39
C ILE A 493 -7.21 -7.28 -13.05
N VAL A 494 -5.92 -7.64 -12.98
CA VAL A 494 -5.34 -8.19 -11.74
C VAL A 494 -5.20 -7.15 -10.64
N HIS A 495 -5.16 -5.86 -10.98
CA HIS A 495 -5.19 -4.77 -10.00
C HIS A 495 -6.45 -4.82 -9.13
N CYS A 496 -7.63 -4.86 -9.75
CA CYS A 496 -8.91 -5.00 -9.05
C CYS A 496 -9.94 -5.65 -9.98
N PRO A 497 -10.03 -7.00 -10.02
CA PRO A 497 -11.02 -7.69 -10.85
C PRO A 497 -12.44 -7.42 -10.34
N LYS A 498 -13.41 -7.44 -11.25
CA LYS A 498 -14.83 -7.34 -10.92
C LYS A 498 -15.51 -8.72 -10.89
N THR A 499 -14.98 -9.68 -11.64
CA THR A 499 -15.55 -11.04 -11.75
C THR A 499 -14.46 -12.12 -11.78
N ARG A 500 -14.85 -13.37 -11.59
CA ARG A 500 -13.93 -14.52 -11.74
C ARG A 500 -13.52 -14.76 -13.19
N GLU A 501 -14.39 -14.45 -14.13
CA GLU A 501 -14.14 -14.56 -15.58
C GLU A 501 -13.01 -13.59 -15.98
N GLU A 502 -12.96 -12.39 -15.39
CA GLU A 502 -11.82 -11.48 -15.58
C GLU A 502 -10.50 -12.10 -15.09
N ILE A 503 -10.50 -12.82 -13.96
CA ILE A 503 -9.29 -13.51 -13.46
C ILE A 503 -8.86 -14.61 -14.42
N GLU A 504 -9.80 -15.41 -14.95
CA GLU A 504 -9.48 -16.45 -15.95
C GLU A 504 -8.98 -15.83 -17.27
N LEU A 505 -9.55 -14.70 -17.69
CA LEU A 505 -9.03 -13.93 -18.82
C LEU A 505 -7.60 -13.46 -18.57
N SER A 506 -7.33 -12.92 -17.40
CA SER A 506 -5.99 -12.42 -17.03
C SER A 506 -4.93 -13.52 -17.12
N LYS A 507 -5.28 -14.77 -16.79
CA LYS A 507 -4.41 -15.92 -16.94
C LYS A 507 -4.05 -16.19 -18.41
N LYS A 508 -5.03 -16.14 -19.31
CA LYS A 508 -4.79 -16.31 -20.74
C LYS A 508 -3.91 -15.17 -21.29
N LEU A 509 -4.20 -13.93 -20.89
CA LEU A 509 -3.48 -12.74 -21.33
C LEU A 509 -1.99 -12.81 -20.94
N ILE A 510 -1.68 -13.15 -19.69
CA ILE A 510 -0.30 -13.16 -19.22
C ILE A 510 0.52 -14.32 -19.84
N HIS A 511 -0.10 -15.46 -20.06
CA HIS A 511 0.56 -16.55 -20.76
C HIS A 511 0.91 -16.16 -22.21
N TYR A 512 -0.04 -15.57 -22.94
CA TYR A 512 0.22 -15.07 -24.29
C TYR A 512 1.28 -13.97 -24.30
N TYR A 513 1.17 -13.02 -23.36
CA TYR A 513 2.14 -11.93 -23.21
C TYR A 513 3.57 -12.46 -23.00
N CYS A 514 3.77 -13.36 -22.03
CA CYS A 514 5.09 -13.95 -21.75
C CYS A 514 5.61 -14.80 -22.94
N GLU A 515 4.76 -15.58 -23.61
CA GLU A 515 5.13 -16.40 -24.78
C GLU A 515 5.64 -15.56 -25.95
N THR A 516 5.16 -14.33 -26.07
CA THR A 516 5.47 -13.46 -27.21
C THR A 516 6.44 -12.33 -26.89
N SER A 517 6.72 -12.08 -25.60
CA SER A 517 7.55 -10.95 -25.15
C SER A 517 8.94 -10.92 -25.78
N SER A 518 9.63 -12.04 -25.86
CA SER A 518 10.98 -12.10 -26.48
C SER A 518 10.97 -11.82 -27.98
N LYS A 519 9.86 -12.10 -28.66
CA LYS A 519 9.69 -11.79 -30.09
C LYS A 519 9.51 -10.29 -30.35
N VAL A 520 8.93 -9.57 -29.38
CA VAL A 520 8.68 -8.12 -29.47
C VAL A 520 9.83 -7.29 -28.91
N TYR A 521 10.40 -7.70 -27.77
CA TYR A 521 11.38 -6.91 -27.01
C TYR A 521 12.77 -7.53 -26.95
N GLY A 522 12.98 -8.73 -27.53
CA GLY A 522 14.23 -9.49 -27.44
C GLY A 522 14.33 -10.34 -26.17
N LEU A 523 15.25 -11.33 -26.18
CA LEU A 523 15.41 -12.33 -25.12
C LEU A 523 15.72 -11.72 -23.73
N GLN A 524 16.34 -10.56 -23.70
CA GLN A 524 16.69 -9.86 -22.44
C GLN A 524 15.48 -9.44 -21.60
N ILE A 525 14.26 -9.46 -22.14
CA ILE A 525 13.04 -9.17 -21.37
C ILE A 525 12.63 -10.34 -20.47
N GLU A 526 13.04 -11.57 -20.80
CA GLU A 526 12.64 -12.80 -20.11
C GLU A 526 13.33 -12.97 -18.74
N LEU A 527 13.41 -11.90 -17.96
CA LEU A 527 13.93 -11.93 -16.60
C LEU A 527 12.97 -12.67 -15.65
N TYR A 528 13.50 -13.07 -14.49
CA TYR A 528 12.67 -13.64 -13.44
C TYR A 528 11.46 -12.79 -13.09
N SER A 529 11.59 -11.46 -13.10
CA SER A 529 10.47 -10.55 -12.84
C SER A 529 9.31 -10.74 -13.83
N LEU A 530 9.60 -11.01 -15.12
CA LEU A 530 8.54 -11.31 -16.08
C LEU A 530 7.94 -12.71 -15.82
N HIS A 531 8.78 -13.71 -15.57
CA HIS A 531 8.30 -15.05 -15.21
C HIS A 531 7.34 -15.04 -14.00
N ALA A 532 7.62 -14.21 -13.00
CA ALA A 532 6.79 -14.08 -11.80
C ALA A 532 5.35 -13.64 -12.10
N HIS A 533 5.11 -12.92 -13.20
CA HIS A 533 3.76 -12.51 -13.61
C HIS A 533 2.83 -13.68 -13.93
N LEU A 534 3.36 -14.82 -14.36
CA LEU A 534 2.58 -16.03 -14.63
C LEU A 534 1.82 -16.55 -13.40
N HIS A 535 2.29 -16.20 -12.21
CA HIS A 535 1.70 -16.63 -10.94
C HIS A 535 0.70 -15.62 -10.34
N LEU A 536 0.62 -14.40 -10.89
CA LEU A 536 -0.25 -13.33 -10.35
C LEU A 536 -1.75 -13.66 -10.43
N PRO A 537 -2.29 -14.28 -11.50
CA PRO A 537 -3.72 -14.63 -11.53
C PRO A 537 -4.12 -15.59 -10.41
N VAL A 538 -3.26 -16.56 -10.07
CA VAL A 538 -3.50 -17.49 -8.95
C VAL A 538 -3.38 -16.76 -7.61
N GLN A 539 -2.44 -15.85 -7.48
CA GLN A 539 -2.33 -14.99 -6.29
C GLN A 539 -3.61 -14.16 -6.09
N VAL A 540 -4.14 -13.54 -7.14
CA VAL A 540 -5.39 -12.75 -7.09
C VAL A 540 -6.58 -13.61 -6.68
N LEU A 541 -6.68 -14.82 -7.21
CA LEU A 541 -7.73 -15.76 -6.83
C LEU A 541 -7.65 -16.15 -5.34
N ASN A 542 -6.45 -16.29 -4.81
CA ASN A 542 -6.21 -16.70 -3.42
C ASN A 542 -6.37 -15.54 -2.42
N HIS A 543 -5.93 -14.33 -2.77
CA HIS A 543 -5.75 -13.23 -1.84
C HIS A 543 -6.47 -11.93 -2.23
N GLY A 544 -7.22 -11.92 -3.33
CA GLY A 544 -7.85 -10.70 -3.85
C GLY A 544 -6.94 -9.89 -4.78
N GLY A 545 -7.46 -8.77 -5.27
CA GLY A 545 -6.77 -7.92 -6.24
C GLY A 545 -5.42 -7.40 -5.75
N LEU A 546 -4.49 -7.19 -6.68
CA LEU A 546 -3.13 -6.76 -6.36
C LEU A 546 -3.08 -5.38 -5.68
N ALA A 547 -4.08 -4.54 -5.87
CA ALA A 547 -4.21 -3.27 -5.16
C ALA A 547 -4.21 -3.45 -3.65
N PHE A 548 -4.76 -4.56 -3.15
CA PHE A 548 -4.94 -4.83 -1.72
C PHE A 548 -3.81 -5.70 -1.12
N THR A 549 -2.96 -6.27 -1.98
CA THR A 549 -1.84 -7.14 -1.58
C THR A 549 -0.48 -6.49 -1.88
N SER A 550 -0.40 -5.15 -1.82
CA SER A 550 0.80 -4.37 -2.14
C SER A 550 1.46 -3.78 -0.90
N SER A 551 2.74 -3.39 -1.04
CA SER A 551 3.54 -2.80 0.03
C SER A 551 3.42 -1.26 0.14
N PHE A 552 2.60 -0.57 -0.66
CA PHE A 552 2.48 0.90 -0.61
C PHE A 552 2.27 1.46 0.79
N CYS A 553 1.33 0.90 1.56
CA CYS A 553 1.07 1.35 2.93
C CYS A 553 2.23 1.06 3.88
N PHE A 554 2.96 -0.03 3.68
CA PHE A 554 4.10 -0.41 4.50
C PHE A 554 5.32 0.45 4.22
N GLU A 555 5.58 0.86 2.98
CA GLU A 555 6.63 1.83 2.64
C GLU A 555 6.39 3.18 3.31
N SER A 556 5.13 3.64 3.30
CA SER A 556 4.75 4.83 4.05
C SER A 556 4.95 4.64 5.56
N ALA A 557 4.67 3.44 6.09
CA ALA A 557 4.92 3.12 7.49
C ALA A 557 6.42 3.09 7.84
N ILE A 558 7.28 2.57 6.95
CA ILE A 558 8.74 2.63 7.11
C ILE A 558 9.20 4.09 7.23
N ARG A 559 8.74 4.95 6.32
CA ARG A 559 9.07 6.38 6.35
C ARG A 559 8.60 7.03 7.66
N HIS A 560 7.36 6.75 8.07
CA HIS A 560 6.79 7.28 9.31
C HIS A 560 7.61 6.90 10.54
N ILE A 561 7.99 5.62 10.70
CA ILE A 561 8.76 5.19 11.87
C ILE A 561 10.22 5.64 11.84
N LYS A 562 10.84 5.79 10.67
CA LYS A 562 12.20 6.37 10.56
C LYS A 562 12.27 7.76 11.16
N ASN A 563 11.25 8.58 10.97
CA ASN A 563 11.17 9.93 11.51
C ASN A 563 11.09 9.97 13.04
N LYS A 564 10.80 8.84 13.71
CA LYS A 564 10.75 8.73 15.18
C LYS A 564 12.14 8.56 15.82
N SER A 565 13.20 8.48 15.03
CA SER A 565 14.58 8.43 15.52
C SER A 565 15.12 9.85 15.75
N HIS A 566 15.23 10.28 17.01
CA HIS A 566 15.63 11.64 17.39
C HIS A 566 17.09 11.75 17.87
N GLY A 567 17.87 10.69 17.79
CA GLY A 567 19.23 10.65 18.31
C GLY A 567 20.12 9.70 17.55
N THR A 568 21.28 9.38 18.14
CA THR A 568 22.29 8.50 17.53
C THR A 568 22.56 7.23 18.33
N LYS A 569 21.83 6.97 19.43
CA LYS A 569 22.01 5.81 20.30
C LYS A 569 20.70 5.10 20.51
N ASN A 570 20.72 3.75 20.56
CA ASN A 570 19.56 2.91 20.85
C ASN A 570 18.37 3.29 19.95
N LEU A 571 18.61 3.34 18.66
CA LEU A 571 17.63 3.84 17.68
C LEU A 571 16.40 2.95 17.61
N GLY A 572 16.58 1.63 17.70
CA GLY A 572 15.49 0.68 17.75
C GLY A 572 14.56 0.93 18.95
N SER A 573 15.17 1.10 20.14
CA SER A 573 14.43 1.42 21.36
C SER A 573 13.69 2.77 21.28
N GLN A 574 14.29 3.78 20.64
CA GLN A 574 13.64 5.09 20.44
C GLN A 574 12.42 4.94 19.53
N ILE A 575 12.58 4.30 18.37
CA ILE A 575 11.51 4.07 17.41
C ILE A 575 10.40 3.24 18.08
N GLY A 576 10.75 2.12 18.71
CA GLY A 576 9.80 1.26 19.44
C GLY A 576 8.99 2.04 20.48
N TYR A 577 9.66 2.89 21.25
CA TYR A 577 9.00 3.72 22.26
C TYR A 577 7.96 4.66 21.62
N TRP A 578 8.30 5.36 20.56
CA TRP A 578 7.36 6.27 19.91
C TRP A 578 6.24 5.54 19.16
N CYS A 579 6.52 4.37 18.56
CA CYS A 579 5.49 3.52 17.98
C CYS A 579 4.49 3.00 19.04
N ASP A 580 4.96 2.78 20.26
CA ASP A 580 4.09 2.37 21.36
C ASP A 580 3.26 3.53 21.89
N ILE A 581 3.85 4.74 22.00
CA ILE A 581 3.14 5.98 22.37
C ILE A 581 2.02 6.29 21.37
N ASP A 582 2.25 6.16 20.07
CA ASP A 582 1.19 6.34 19.06
C ASP A 582 -0.01 5.41 19.27
N THR A 583 0.23 4.23 19.81
CA THR A 583 -0.84 3.27 20.11
C THR A 583 -1.57 3.60 21.41
N ILE A 584 -0.84 4.17 22.39
CA ILE A 584 -1.36 4.51 23.73
C ILE A 584 -2.24 5.76 23.69
N ILE A 585 -1.90 6.74 22.85
CA ILE A 585 -2.73 7.95 22.70
C ILE A 585 -4.04 7.54 22.06
N PRO A 586 -5.14 7.46 22.81
CA PRO A 586 -6.39 6.96 22.27
C PRO A 586 -6.86 7.91 21.19
N CYS A 587 -6.86 7.42 19.97
CA CYS A 587 -7.68 8.02 18.94
C CYS A 587 -9.13 7.81 19.33
N LYS A 588 -9.98 8.78 19.07
CA LYS A 588 -11.44 8.62 19.15
C LYS A 588 -11.84 7.37 18.37
N GLU A 589 -12.93 6.72 18.77
CA GLU A 589 -13.58 5.72 17.94
C GLU A 589 -13.75 6.28 16.53
N PHE A 590 -13.29 5.56 15.53
CA PHE A 590 -13.45 5.99 14.15
C PHE A 590 -14.91 5.79 13.75
N LYS A 591 -15.61 6.87 13.47
CA LYS A 591 -16.97 6.82 12.93
C LYS A 591 -16.93 7.11 11.44
N LEU A 592 -17.65 6.28 10.67
CA LEU A 592 -17.77 6.51 9.24
C LEU A 592 -18.48 7.86 9.00
N PRO A 593 -17.88 8.78 8.24
CA PRO A 593 -18.51 10.08 7.97
C PRO A 593 -19.86 9.91 7.28
N SER A 594 -20.89 10.58 7.77
CA SER A 594 -22.18 10.63 7.07
C SER A 594 -22.06 11.43 5.76
N PRO A 595 -22.80 11.05 4.72
CA PRO A 595 -22.81 11.80 3.47
C PRO A 595 -23.22 13.26 3.67
N LEU A 596 -22.44 14.22 3.17
CA LEU A 596 -22.61 15.64 3.40
C LEU A 596 -22.48 16.47 2.12
N LEU A 597 -23.45 17.36 1.87
CA LEU A 597 -23.36 18.38 0.83
C LEU A 597 -22.73 19.65 1.42
N VAL A 598 -21.78 20.27 0.72
CA VAL A 598 -21.04 21.45 1.18
C VAL A 598 -20.87 22.47 0.06
N ASN A 599 -20.60 23.72 0.44
CA ASN A 599 -20.52 24.87 -0.45
C ASN A 599 -21.88 25.17 -1.15
N GLU A 600 -22.87 25.53 -0.33
CA GLU A 600 -24.19 25.96 -0.79
C GLU A 600 -24.08 27.19 -1.67
N ILE A 601 -24.84 27.23 -2.75
CA ILE A 601 -24.95 28.35 -3.68
C ILE A 601 -26.44 28.69 -3.93
N ASN A 602 -26.69 29.93 -4.22
CA ASN A 602 -28.05 30.38 -4.60
C ASN A 602 -28.33 30.14 -6.09
N LEU A 603 -29.59 29.95 -6.44
CA LEU A 603 -30.01 29.79 -7.83
C LEU A 603 -29.62 30.98 -8.71
N ASP A 604 -29.56 32.19 -8.15
CA ASP A 604 -29.17 33.43 -8.84
C ASP A 604 -27.67 33.62 -8.93
N SER A 605 -26.87 32.67 -8.48
CA SER A 605 -25.42 32.74 -8.58
C SER A 605 -24.98 32.84 -10.04
N HIS A 606 -24.05 33.76 -10.33
CA HIS A 606 -23.44 33.90 -11.67
C HIS A 606 -22.77 32.62 -12.16
N LEU A 607 -22.37 31.73 -11.28
CA LEU A 607 -21.81 30.43 -11.61
C LEU A 607 -22.79 29.55 -12.39
N LEU A 608 -24.11 29.79 -12.22
CA LEU A 608 -25.17 29.00 -12.86
C LEU A 608 -25.67 29.60 -14.17
N ASN A 609 -25.18 30.74 -14.62
CA ASN A 609 -25.72 31.42 -15.80
C ASN A 609 -25.87 30.52 -17.03
N ALA A 610 -24.88 29.65 -17.29
CA ALA A 610 -24.92 28.72 -18.42
C ALA A 610 -25.79 27.46 -18.19
N TYR A 611 -26.19 27.18 -16.96
CA TYR A 611 -26.83 25.90 -16.58
C TYR A 611 -28.21 26.08 -15.93
N ARG A 612 -28.63 27.31 -15.64
CA ARG A 612 -29.88 27.62 -14.93
C ARG A 612 -31.10 27.09 -15.69
N ASP A 613 -31.24 27.41 -16.96
CA ASP A 613 -32.38 27.01 -17.78
C ASP A 613 -32.41 25.49 -17.96
N ILE A 614 -31.26 24.89 -18.11
CA ILE A 614 -31.10 23.43 -18.19
C ILE A 614 -31.57 22.78 -16.89
N LEU A 615 -31.12 23.31 -15.73
CA LEU A 615 -31.52 22.81 -14.42
C LEU A 615 -33.05 22.91 -14.24
N VAL A 616 -33.63 24.08 -14.52
CA VAL A 616 -35.08 24.33 -14.39
C VAL A 616 -35.84 23.34 -15.25
N LYS A 617 -35.45 23.16 -16.52
CA LYS A 617 -36.08 22.21 -17.45
C LYS A 617 -36.00 20.78 -16.89
N GLN A 618 -34.85 20.31 -16.47
CA GLN A 618 -34.67 18.95 -15.95
C GLN A 618 -35.41 18.70 -14.62
N LEU A 619 -35.52 19.71 -13.75
CA LEU A 619 -36.30 19.65 -12.52
C LEU A 619 -37.79 19.54 -12.82
N HIS A 620 -38.29 20.31 -13.81
CA HIS A 620 -39.68 20.25 -14.25
C HIS A 620 -40.05 18.88 -14.84
N GLU A 621 -39.16 18.29 -15.66
CA GLU A 621 -39.36 16.92 -16.21
C GLU A 621 -39.47 15.87 -15.12
N LEU A 622 -38.77 16.02 -13.99
CA LEU A 622 -38.81 15.13 -12.83
C LEU A 622 -39.89 15.50 -11.78
N GLN A 623 -40.65 16.58 -12.01
CA GLN A 623 -41.60 17.12 -11.06
C GLN A 623 -40.99 17.49 -9.69
N HIS A 624 -39.72 17.91 -9.69
CA HIS A 624 -39.02 18.39 -8.49
C HIS A 624 -39.31 19.89 -8.33
N ASP A 625 -39.79 20.29 -7.14
CA ASP A 625 -40.08 21.69 -6.85
C ASP A 625 -38.77 22.48 -6.57
N ILE A 626 -38.44 23.44 -7.45
CA ILE A 626 -37.24 24.25 -7.35
C ILE A 626 -37.19 25.10 -6.08
N THR A 627 -38.32 25.40 -5.46
CA THR A 627 -38.37 26.19 -4.22
C THR A 627 -37.96 25.39 -3.00
N MET A 628 -38.00 24.07 -3.08
CA MET A 628 -37.68 23.13 -2.01
C MET A 628 -36.24 22.67 -2.03
N ILE A 629 -35.45 23.01 -3.07
CA ILE A 629 -34.09 22.51 -3.24
C ILE A 629 -33.04 23.54 -2.81
N LYS A 630 -31.92 23.03 -2.31
CA LYS A 630 -30.68 23.77 -2.04
C LYS A 630 -29.57 23.23 -2.93
N LEU A 631 -28.81 24.12 -3.56
CA LEU A 631 -27.77 23.78 -4.52
C LEU A 631 -26.39 23.80 -3.87
N TYR A 632 -25.53 22.86 -4.27
CA TYR A 632 -24.19 22.68 -3.65
C TYR A 632 -23.14 22.39 -4.72
N LEU A 633 -21.88 22.74 -4.41
CA LEU A 633 -20.74 22.52 -5.31
C LEU A 633 -19.89 21.30 -4.92
N ARG A 634 -20.09 20.71 -3.75
CA ARG A 634 -19.32 19.53 -3.30
C ARG A 634 -20.22 18.53 -2.60
N PHE A 635 -19.90 17.25 -2.78
CA PHE A 635 -20.50 16.14 -2.07
C PHE A 635 -19.41 15.27 -1.45
N LYS A 636 -19.49 15.09 -0.12
CA LYS A 636 -18.63 14.17 0.62
C LYS A 636 -19.44 12.91 0.92
N ASP A 637 -18.93 11.76 0.54
CA ASP A 637 -19.55 10.46 0.82
C ASP A 637 -18.50 9.49 1.36
N LYS A 638 -18.64 9.10 2.63
CA LYS A 638 -17.70 8.23 3.32
C LYS A 638 -16.26 8.80 3.20
N PHE A 639 -15.38 8.11 2.48
CA PHE A 639 -13.97 8.50 2.27
C PHE A 639 -13.76 9.35 1.00
N LEU A 640 -14.81 9.59 0.21
CA LEU A 640 -14.70 10.27 -1.09
C LEU A 640 -15.27 11.68 -1.04
N THR A 641 -14.67 12.57 -1.81
CA THR A 641 -15.22 13.90 -2.09
C THR A 641 -15.37 14.07 -3.59
N TYR A 642 -16.58 14.40 -4.02
CA TYR A 642 -16.90 14.76 -5.40
C TYR A 642 -17.04 16.26 -5.51
N HIS A 643 -16.56 16.84 -6.61
CA HIS A 643 -16.65 18.26 -6.89
C HIS A 643 -17.65 18.49 -8.03
N SER A 644 -18.27 19.66 -8.03
CA SER A 644 -18.94 20.21 -9.20
C SER A 644 -17.89 20.70 -10.21
N PHE A 645 -18.22 20.65 -11.51
CA PHE A 645 -17.46 21.32 -12.56
C PHE A 645 -17.31 22.83 -12.29
N LEU A 646 -18.30 23.43 -11.63
CA LEU A 646 -18.33 24.83 -11.25
C LEU A 646 -17.48 25.17 -10.01
N TYR A 647 -16.91 24.18 -9.33
CA TYR A 647 -16.09 24.39 -8.14
C TYR A 647 -14.68 24.87 -8.52
N SER A 648 -14.45 26.16 -8.43
CA SER A 648 -13.27 26.83 -8.99
C SER A 648 -12.01 26.85 -8.13
N LYS A 649 -12.06 26.33 -6.88
CA LYS A 649 -10.94 26.47 -5.92
C LYS A 649 -9.64 25.79 -6.39
N ARG A 650 -9.71 24.83 -7.31
CA ARG A 650 -8.56 24.11 -7.86
C ARG A 650 -8.79 23.75 -9.34
N TYR A 651 -8.48 24.66 -10.24
CA TYR A 651 -8.60 24.45 -11.70
C TYR A 651 -7.80 23.24 -12.24
N THR A 652 -6.90 22.66 -11.44
CA THR A 652 -6.05 21.54 -11.81
C THR A 652 -6.66 20.16 -11.50
N CYS A 653 -7.80 20.10 -10.80
CA CYS A 653 -8.41 18.83 -10.36
C CYS A 653 -9.67 18.49 -11.17
N MET A 654 -9.84 17.19 -11.49
CA MET A 654 -10.97 16.65 -12.25
C MET A 654 -11.81 15.68 -11.40
N SER A 655 -12.22 16.08 -10.18
CA SER A 655 -13.06 15.25 -9.30
C SER A 655 -14.56 15.29 -9.62
N TYR A 656 -14.92 15.90 -10.73
CA TYR A 656 -16.28 16.00 -11.26
C TYR A 656 -16.57 14.97 -12.36
N LEU A 657 -15.55 14.32 -12.92
CA LEU A 657 -15.74 13.27 -13.92
C LEU A 657 -16.01 11.93 -13.22
N ILE A 658 -17.17 11.35 -13.52
CA ILE A 658 -17.65 10.10 -12.91
C ILE A 658 -18.17 9.12 -13.94
N SER A 659 -18.19 7.83 -13.55
CA SER A 659 -19.08 6.84 -14.13
C SER A 659 -20.29 6.65 -13.21
N TYR A 660 -21.46 6.38 -13.81
CA TYR A 660 -22.71 6.17 -13.10
C TYR A 660 -23.59 5.17 -13.83
N ASN A 661 -24.49 4.52 -13.09
CA ASN A 661 -25.46 3.60 -13.66
C ASN A 661 -26.76 4.32 -14.03
N ASP A 662 -27.31 3.97 -15.20
CA ASP A 662 -28.70 4.34 -15.56
C ASP A 662 -29.74 3.42 -14.87
N ASN A 663 -31.02 3.53 -15.27
CA ASN A 663 -32.07 2.69 -14.75
C ASN A 663 -31.97 1.21 -15.16
N HIS A 664 -31.18 0.90 -16.19
CA HIS A 664 -30.93 -0.43 -16.73
C HIS A 664 -29.59 -1.01 -16.28
N GLN A 665 -28.93 -0.38 -15.30
CA GLN A 665 -27.59 -0.73 -14.79
C GLN A 665 -26.48 -0.61 -15.84
N GLN A 666 -26.70 0.15 -16.90
CA GLN A 666 -25.65 0.45 -17.89
C GLN A 666 -24.77 1.58 -17.41
N ILE A 667 -23.47 1.44 -17.68
CA ILE A 667 -22.47 2.43 -17.27
C ILE A 667 -22.41 3.57 -18.28
N HIS A 668 -22.56 4.78 -17.77
CA HIS A 668 -22.41 6.05 -18.47
C HIS A 668 -21.33 6.90 -17.82
N TYR A 669 -20.81 7.89 -18.57
CA TYR A 669 -19.82 8.84 -18.08
C TYR A 669 -20.37 10.26 -18.14
N GLY A 670 -19.94 11.13 -17.21
CA GLY A 670 -20.38 12.51 -17.24
C GLY A 670 -19.67 13.42 -16.25
N ASN A 671 -19.78 14.71 -16.47
CA ASN A 671 -19.28 15.75 -15.59
C ASN A 671 -20.40 16.20 -14.65
N ILE A 672 -20.15 16.17 -13.35
CA ILE A 672 -21.06 16.70 -12.33
C ILE A 672 -21.09 18.23 -12.45
N ILE A 673 -22.22 18.81 -12.81
CA ILE A 673 -22.40 20.26 -12.89
C ILE A 673 -22.69 20.84 -11.52
N LEU A 674 -23.60 20.22 -10.77
CA LEU A 674 -23.95 20.63 -9.41
C LEU A 674 -24.62 19.48 -8.64
N PHE A 675 -24.78 19.69 -7.34
CA PHE A 675 -25.52 18.80 -6.45
C PHE A 675 -26.73 19.55 -5.86
N TYR A 676 -27.80 18.82 -5.53
CA TYR A 676 -28.89 19.32 -4.73
C TYR A 676 -29.49 18.24 -3.82
N ALA A 677 -30.22 18.67 -2.79
CA ALA A 677 -30.97 17.80 -1.90
C ALA A 677 -32.46 18.08 -2.04
N LEU A 678 -33.26 17.01 -2.09
CA LEU A 678 -34.73 17.03 -2.04
C LEU A 678 -35.17 15.81 -1.22
N ASP A 679 -36.02 15.99 -0.22
CA ASP A 679 -36.60 14.93 0.61
C ASP A 679 -35.59 13.93 1.16
N SER A 680 -34.45 14.41 1.69
CA SER A 680 -33.35 13.59 2.18
C SER A 680 -32.55 12.83 1.11
N VAL A 681 -32.96 12.87 -0.16
CA VAL A 681 -32.21 12.30 -1.29
C VAL A 681 -31.28 13.36 -1.87
N ARG A 682 -30.09 12.95 -2.24
CA ARG A 682 -29.08 13.78 -2.87
C ARG A 682 -29.04 13.47 -4.36
N TYR A 683 -29.11 14.50 -5.17
CA TYR A 683 -29.15 14.43 -6.64
C TYR A 683 -27.98 15.18 -7.26
N LEU A 684 -27.65 14.79 -8.49
CA LEU A 684 -26.62 15.43 -9.32
C LEU A 684 -27.23 15.80 -10.68
N LEU A 685 -26.93 17.02 -11.14
CA LEU A 685 -27.06 17.38 -12.55
C LEU A 685 -25.74 17.02 -13.24
N ILE A 686 -25.80 16.21 -14.29
CA ILE A 686 -24.65 15.69 -15.03
C ILE A 686 -24.75 16.08 -16.49
N GLN A 687 -23.65 16.57 -17.06
CA GLN A 687 -23.45 16.66 -18.50
C GLN A 687 -22.84 15.36 -19.01
N GLN A 688 -23.48 14.69 -19.96
CA GLN A 688 -23.11 13.34 -20.40
C GLN A 688 -21.96 13.35 -21.43
N TYR A 689 -21.15 12.29 -21.36
CA TYR A 689 -20.27 11.88 -22.44
C TYR A 689 -20.95 10.78 -23.26
N HIS A 690 -20.87 10.87 -24.58
CA HIS A 690 -21.26 9.83 -25.50
C HIS A 690 -20.04 9.12 -26.07
N ARG A 691 -20.17 7.83 -26.38
CA ARG A 691 -19.10 7.07 -27.02
C ARG A 691 -18.89 7.58 -28.46
N ALA A 692 -17.64 7.75 -28.85
CA ALA A 692 -17.26 8.07 -30.22
C ALA A 692 -17.34 6.82 -31.10
N GLU A 693 -17.41 7.01 -32.42
CA GLU A 693 -17.29 5.91 -33.39
C GLU A 693 -15.87 5.36 -33.43
N VAL A 694 -14.86 6.23 -33.22
CA VAL A 694 -13.44 5.85 -33.12
C VAL A 694 -13.19 5.07 -31.85
N LYS A 695 -12.47 3.96 -31.96
CA LYS A 695 -12.10 3.07 -30.87
C LYS A 695 -10.59 3.04 -30.69
N ILE A 696 -10.13 2.79 -29.48
CA ILE A 696 -8.70 2.61 -29.24
C ILE A 696 -8.18 1.33 -29.94
N SER A 697 -9.04 0.32 -30.02
CA SER A 697 -8.74 -0.95 -30.69
C SER A 697 -8.53 -0.83 -32.20
N ASP A 698 -8.98 0.27 -32.84
CA ASP A 698 -8.74 0.51 -34.27
C ASP A 698 -7.23 0.65 -34.61
N SER A 699 -6.41 1.02 -33.61
CA SER A 699 -4.95 1.13 -33.72
C SER A 699 -4.21 -0.17 -33.38
N LEU A 700 -4.92 -1.25 -33.07
CA LEU A 700 -4.34 -2.48 -32.52
C LEU A 700 -4.55 -3.68 -33.44
N GLU A 701 -3.50 -4.48 -33.61
CA GLU A 701 -3.53 -5.80 -34.25
C GLU A 701 -3.59 -6.90 -33.18
N ILE A 702 -4.78 -7.14 -32.64
CA ILE A 702 -5.09 -8.11 -31.60
C ILE A 702 -6.34 -8.91 -32.00
N PRO A 703 -6.59 -10.10 -31.41
CA PRO A 703 -7.83 -10.84 -31.63
C PRO A 703 -9.09 -9.98 -31.37
N ASP A 704 -10.09 -10.11 -32.21
CA ASP A 704 -11.32 -9.29 -32.13
C ASP A 704 -12.03 -9.43 -30.79
N GLU A 705 -12.01 -10.61 -30.17
CA GLU A 705 -12.53 -10.87 -28.82
C GLU A 705 -11.91 -9.97 -27.76
N LEU A 706 -10.64 -9.57 -27.93
CA LEU A 706 -9.94 -8.70 -27.01
C LEU A 706 -10.18 -7.21 -27.32
N LYS A 707 -10.49 -6.86 -28.57
CA LYS A 707 -10.81 -5.48 -28.99
C LYS A 707 -11.99 -4.91 -28.19
N ASP A 708 -13.11 -5.65 -28.16
CA ASP A 708 -14.29 -5.22 -27.41
C ASP A 708 -13.99 -5.05 -25.92
N THR A 709 -13.16 -5.92 -25.36
CA THR A 709 -12.75 -5.81 -23.96
C THR A 709 -11.91 -4.56 -23.72
N ILE A 710 -10.94 -4.28 -24.57
CA ILE A 710 -10.08 -3.06 -24.47
C ILE A 710 -10.93 -1.81 -24.60
N ASP A 711 -11.87 -1.76 -25.56
CA ASP A 711 -12.78 -0.62 -25.77
C ASP A 711 -13.76 -0.43 -24.60
N LEU A 712 -14.04 -1.49 -23.84
CA LEU A 712 -14.79 -1.40 -22.60
C LEU A 712 -14.01 -0.73 -21.47
N PHE A 713 -12.71 -1.03 -21.37
CA PHE A 713 -11.82 -0.51 -20.32
C PHE A 713 -11.31 0.91 -20.65
N TYR A 714 -11.16 1.23 -21.94
CA TYR A 714 -10.63 2.49 -22.45
C TYR A 714 -11.57 3.12 -23.50
N PRO A 715 -12.84 3.41 -23.13
CA PRO A 715 -13.80 3.98 -24.08
C PRO A 715 -13.37 5.37 -24.53
N ILE A 716 -13.47 5.60 -25.85
CA ILE A 716 -13.28 6.91 -26.46
C ILE A 716 -14.62 7.63 -26.48
N CYS A 717 -14.66 8.83 -25.92
CA CYS A 717 -15.90 9.58 -25.70
C CYS A 717 -15.75 11.06 -26.11
N PHE A 718 -16.87 11.72 -26.35
CA PHE A 718 -16.96 13.17 -26.51
C PHE A 718 -18.05 13.74 -25.58
N LEU A 719 -17.83 14.97 -25.11
CA LEU A 719 -18.77 15.65 -24.25
C LEU A 719 -19.97 16.13 -25.10
N SER A 720 -21.17 15.78 -24.68
CA SER A 720 -22.42 16.14 -25.38
C SER A 720 -23.14 17.30 -24.69
N ASP A 721 -24.15 17.87 -25.37
CA ASP A 721 -25.08 18.85 -24.77
C ASP A 721 -26.29 18.17 -24.10
N THR A 722 -26.17 16.88 -23.77
CA THR A 722 -27.19 16.12 -23.06
C THR A 722 -26.94 16.20 -21.56
N TYR A 723 -28.02 16.54 -20.82
CA TYR A 723 -27.98 16.66 -19.37
C TYR A 723 -29.01 15.72 -18.73
N VAL A 724 -28.64 15.13 -17.59
CA VAL A 724 -29.51 14.25 -16.82
C VAL A 724 -29.37 14.53 -15.33
N ILE A 725 -30.46 14.30 -14.59
CA ILE A 725 -30.44 14.29 -13.13
C ILE A 725 -30.51 12.84 -12.65
N ILE A 726 -29.59 12.49 -11.76
CA ILE A 726 -29.58 11.16 -11.11
C ILE A 726 -29.41 11.30 -9.60
N PRO A 727 -29.89 10.33 -8.81
CA PRO A 727 -29.55 10.26 -7.39
C PRO A 727 -28.07 9.89 -7.19
N ALA A 728 -27.45 10.44 -6.14
CA ALA A 728 -26.03 10.21 -5.81
C ALA A 728 -25.65 8.75 -5.57
N SER A 729 -26.62 7.91 -5.19
CA SER A 729 -26.44 6.46 -5.02
C SER A 729 -26.08 5.72 -6.31
N ARG A 730 -26.29 6.34 -7.48
CA ARG A 730 -25.94 5.77 -8.79
C ARG A 730 -24.51 6.04 -9.22
N ILE A 731 -23.76 6.84 -8.50
CA ILE A 731 -22.32 7.02 -8.77
C ILE A 731 -21.60 5.68 -8.59
N VAL A 732 -20.87 5.28 -9.61
CA VAL A 732 -20.03 4.07 -9.56
C VAL A 732 -18.62 4.42 -9.15
N ASN A 733 -17.89 5.19 -9.98
CA ASN A 733 -16.49 5.54 -9.74
C ASN A 733 -16.16 6.96 -10.19
N LYS A 734 -15.07 7.53 -9.67
CA LYS A 734 -14.36 8.62 -10.33
C LYS A 734 -13.62 8.10 -11.54
N CYS A 735 -13.44 8.93 -12.55
CA CYS A 735 -12.74 8.56 -13.77
C CYS A 735 -11.51 9.43 -14.01
N VAL A 736 -10.61 8.91 -14.82
CA VAL A 736 -9.47 9.64 -15.40
C VAL A 736 -9.76 9.84 -16.88
N SER A 737 -9.51 11.06 -17.38
CA SER A 737 -9.67 11.42 -18.78
C SER A 737 -8.33 11.74 -19.40
N VAL A 738 -8.06 11.18 -20.57
CA VAL A 738 -6.84 11.37 -21.35
C VAL A 738 -7.22 11.87 -22.75
N PRO A 739 -6.62 12.97 -23.25
CA PRO A 739 -6.85 13.40 -24.63
C PRO A 739 -6.47 12.30 -25.62
N PHE A 740 -7.33 12.03 -26.58
CA PHE A 740 -7.11 11.08 -27.66
C PHE A 740 -7.65 11.66 -28.96
N GLN A 741 -6.78 12.17 -29.83
CA GLN A 741 -7.16 12.98 -31.00
C GLN A 741 -8.06 14.16 -30.59
N GLN A 742 -9.25 14.31 -31.21
CA GLN A 742 -10.27 15.31 -30.83
C GLN A 742 -11.22 14.84 -29.71
N TYR A 743 -11.04 13.63 -29.20
CA TYR A 743 -11.87 12.99 -28.20
C TYR A 743 -11.17 12.86 -26.85
N GLN A 744 -11.84 12.19 -25.91
CA GLN A 744 -11.30 11.83 -24.61
C GLN A 744 -11.38 10.31 -24.41
N CYS A 745 -10.28 9.70 -24.04
CA CYS A 745 -10.31 8.34 -23.48
C CYS A 745 -10.64 8.44 -21.99
N ILE A 746 -11.72 7.78 -21.55
CA ILE A 746 -12.18 7.82 -20.16
C ILE A 746 -12.01 6.44 -19.54
N SER A 747 -11.26 6.34 -18.45
CA SER A 747 -11.07 5.09 -17.73
C SER A 747 -11.56 5.19 -16.28
N GLU A 748 -12.22 4.15 -15.79
CA GLU A 748 -12.72 4.07 -14.41
C GLU A 748 -11.59 3.79 -13.42
N ARG A 749 -11.59 4.48 -12.29
CA ARG A 749 -10.80 4.07 -11.12
C ARG A 749 -11.51 2.92 -10.42
N ARG A 750 -11.04 1.69 -10.65
CA ARG A 750 -11.65 0.47 -10.09
C ARG A 750 -11.54 0.38 -8.58
N VAL A 751 -10.52 0.98 -7.99
CA VAL A 751 -10.33 1.13 -6.54
C VAL A 751 -10.69 2.54 -6.12
N LYS A 752 -11.67 2.68 -5.23
CA LYS A 752 -12.18 3.99 -4.79
C LYS A 752 -11.17 4.75 -3.93
N CYS A 753 -10.46 4.05 -3.08
CA CYS A 753 -9.45 4.61 -2.17
C CYS A 753 -8.15 3.83 -2.32
N GLU A 754 -7.19 4.37 -3.05
CA GLU A 754 -5.85 3.80 -3.18
C GLU A 754 -4.88 4.54 -2.27
N HIS A 755 -3.97 3.78 -1.65
CA HIS A 755 -2.83 4.36 -0.95
C HIS A 755 -1.80 4.86 -1.96
N ASP A 756 -1.40 6.15 -1.84
CA ASP A 756 -0.41 6.78 -2.74
C ASP A 756 0.94 6.96 -2.06
#